data_4941be5973c13838cd7de08549424bd8
#
_entry.id   4941be5973c13838cd7de08549424bd8
#
_cell.length_a   1.000
_cell.length_b   1.000
_cell.length_c   1.000
_cell.angle_alpha   90.00
_cell.angle_beta   90.00
_cell.angle_gamma   90.00
#
_symmetry.space_group_name_H-M   'P 1'
#
loop_
_entity.id
_entity.type
_entity.pdbx_description
1 polymer ?
#
loop_
_entity_poly.entity_id
_entity_poly.type
_entity_poly.pdbx_seq_one_letter_code
_entity_poly.pdbx_strand_id
1 'polypeptide(L)'
;MSNARNTLFTIITVVVIPLLFFMVVEWALRVAGVGTHYEYFNTIDIDGQTHFQENPNFADQFYPPSLNVGPLQNTFEQTDHDDRLRVYVLGGSAAMGFPHKNHGVDRLLATQLNALFPNKDVEVVNTAMTSVNSHVVYEVANTLPSGSADVAVVLMGNNEVVGPYGPGTFNQNFLSSMAGIRALQALKRTRLWQLFDRSLQEVQSSDAKADLEWQGMQMFVDNAVPESDPRMAAVYDHFEENLRDIIDTLNAKGMHVVLSTVPVNLRQSAPFLSIAANDLSERDRAQFESLRDQARAQALNGRWRVAQDLWQQALMLDDGHADTHFQLATSLEKQGQHTVARTHYERALDLDGLRFRADTRINATIERVATDYPQNQVSFVHSLKAFDQASAPHPPGWNFLVEHVHYDFEGNAVLARVFSRAIARHLAASAPRATLSNDEVAARIGFPNHETVENIENLQGMADQPPFPGQSNYQDYLAFLAVELSKVKGEVGEPKDVVRRRQRVLTEGTGDWKLHFEMVALARYLKNKQAQYYHLEALNELYPHNRESQINLANLLSQDGRWRDVIPVLERSLYYTRGREEFIVEAMGWLGTAHLKVGNIQQATDLLLSIPRTYPEQIGMSLRAYGNLIRDSVTRGDETATERYLASAEAYAEQLISSGESANYPMLGRRMGQIMTLGGDKTAAAVWQQRR
;
A
#
# COMPACT_ATOMS: atom_id res chain seq x y z
N MET A 1 39.01 20.36 43.09
CA MET A 1 38.82 21.12 41.80
C MET A 1 39.48 20.45 40.60
N SER A 2 40.54 19.64 40.71
CA SER A 2 41.22 18.98 39.57
C SER A 2 40.38 17.86 38.94
N ASN A 3 39.69 17.02 39.73
CA ASN A 3 38.90 15.92 39.20
C ASN A 3 37.68 16.34 38.36
N ALA A 4 36.94 17.39 38.79
CA ALA A 4 35.80 17.92 38.02
C ALA A 4 36.25 18.51 36.66
N ARG A 5 37.40 19.17 36.61
CA ARG A 5 37.97 19.71 35.38
C ARG A 5 38.43 18.61 34.42
N ASN A 6 39.03 17.54 34.95
CA ASN A 6 39.43 16.38 34.15
C ASN A 6 38.20 15.60 33.63
N THR A 7 37.15 15.42 34.44
CA THR A 7 35.90 14.80 34.02
C THR A 7 35.21 15.63 32.92
N LEU A 8 35.14 16.97 33.08
CA LEU A 8 34.59 17.87 32.08
C LEU A 8 35.40 17.80 30.77
N PHE A 9 36.71 17.80 30.84
CA PHE A 9 37.58 17.68 29.66
C PHE A 9 37.39 16.34 28.96
N THR A 10 37.28 15.24 29.72
CA THR A 10 37.01 13.91 29.17
C THR A 10 35.64 13.86 28.46
N ILE A 11 34.58 14.42 29.07
CA ILE A 11 33.27 14.52 28.45
C ILE A 11 33.32 15.31 27.15
N ILE A 12 33.97 16.46 27.16
CA ILE A 12 34.13 17.30 25.95
C ILE A 12 34.87 16.53 24.87
N THR A 13 35.99 15.90 25.18
CA THR A 13 36.81 15.21 24.18
C THR A 13 36.20 13.93 23.66
N VAL A 14 35.55 13.12 24.51
CA VAL A 14 35.05 11.79 24.15
C VAL A 14 33.62 11.85 23.62
N VAL A 15 32.82 12.84 24.02
CA VAL A 15 31.41 12.93 23.65
C VAL A 15 31.13 14.14 22.75
N VAL A 16 31.50 15.36 23.20
CA VAL A 16 31.06 16.57 22.49
C VAL A 16 31.79 16.74 21.14
N ILE A 17 33.12 16.51 21.11
CA ILE A 17 33.89 16.64 19.86
C ILE A 17 33.46 15.62 18.80
N PRO A 18 33.33 14.31 19.11
CA PRO A 18 32.77 13.34 18.13
C PRO A 18 31.37 13.68 17.67
N LEU A 19 30.47 14.11 18.56
CA LEU A 19 29.11 14.53 18.19
C LEU A 19 29.13 15.73 17.22
N LEU A 20 29.93 16.74 17.49
CA LEU A 20 30.12 17.89 16.61
C LEU A 20 30.69 17.48 15.25
N PHE A 21 31.67 16.59 15.25
CA PHE A 21 32.26 16.06 14.02
C PHE A 21 31.18 15.32 13.18
N PHE A 22 30.41 14.42 13.78
CA PHE A 22 29.36 13.73 13.08
C PHE A 22 28.25 14.67 12.59
N MET A 23 27.87 15.70 13.35
CA MET A 23 26.93 16.73 12.91
C MET A 23 27.43 17.50 11.68
N VAL A 24 28.72 17.86 11.66
CA VAL A 24 29.33 18.56 10.51
C VAL A 24 29.35 17.66 9.27
N VAL A 25 29.73 16.38 9.43
CA VAL A 25 29.73 15.41 8.32
C VAL A 25 28.33 15.19 7.82
N GLU A 26 27.33 14.95 8.70
CA GLU A 26 25.94 14.81 8.34
C GLU A 26 25.41 16.01 7.55
N TRP A 27 25.71 17.23 8.03
CA TRP A 27 25.35 18.45 7.33
C TRP A 27 26.00 18.54 5.94
N ALA A 28 27.30 18.24 5.84
CA ALA A 28 28.00 18.24 4.56
C ALA A 28 27.41 17.23 3.56
N LEU A 29 27.06 16.03 4.01
CA LEU A 29 26.40 15.01 3.19
C LEU A 29 25.02 15.47 2.70
N ARG A 30 24.25 16.15 3.56
CA ARG A 30 22.94 16.73 3.18
C ARG A 30 23.09 17.82 2.13
N VAL A 31 24.06 18.71 2.28
CA VAL A 31 24.35 19.77 1.30
C VAL A 31 24.84 19.20 -0.03
N ALA A 32 25.61 18.11 0.02
CA ALA A 32 26.09 17.40 -1.16
C ALA A 32 24.99 16.55 -1.85
N GLY A 33 23.77 16.47 -1.29
CA GLY A 33 22.68 15.68 -1.85
C GLY A 33 22.88 14.17 -1.73
N VAL A 34 23.77 13.70 -0.84
CA VAL A 34 24.05 12.29 -0.64
C VAL A 34 22.94 11.64 0.20
N GLY A 35 22.51 10.44 -0.20
CA GLY A 35 21.53 9.63 0.52
C GLY A 35 20.06 9.98 0.22
N THR A 36 19.14 9.25 0.85
CA THR A 36 17.70 9.30 0.59
C THR A 36 16.97 10.16 1.63
N HIS A 37 16.01 10.94 1.18
CA HIS A 37 15.13 11.73 2.04
C HIS A 37 13.91 10.87 2.41
N TYR A 38 13.52 10.85 3.69
CA TYR A 38 12.45 10.00 4.21
C TYR A 38 11.26 10.78 4.78
N GLU A 39 11.01 12.01 4.32
CA GLU A 39 9.74 12.68 4.60
C GLU A 39 8.64 12.07 3.71
N TYR A 40 7.39 12.08 4.19
CA TYR A 40 6.27 11.47 3.46
C TYR A 40 6.00 12.19 2.14
N PHE A 41 6.09 13.52 2.13
CA PHE A 41 5.98 14.33 0.93
C PHE A 41 7.28 14.99 0.54
N ASN A 42 7.59 14.95 -0.75
CA ASN A 42 8.56 15.84 -1.40
C ASN A 42 7.85 17.11 -1.82
N THR A 43 8.59 18.23 -1.89
CA THR A 43 8.11 19.46 -2.53
C THR A 43 8.60 19.52 -3.97
N ILE A 44 7.69 19.84 -4.90
CA ILE A 44 8.00 20.07 -6.31
C ILE A 44 7.41 21.40 -6.74
N ASP A 45 8.05 22.09 -7.68
CA ASP A 45 7.48 23.26 -8.33
C ASP A 45 6.75 22.83 -9.61
N ILE A 46 5.54 23.32 -9.81
CA ILE A 46 4.72 23.08 -10.99
C ILE A 46 4.18 24.42 -11.46
N ASP A 47 4.65 24.87 -12.60
CA ASP A 47 4.27 26.16 -13.21
C ASP A 47 4.41 27.36 -12.28
N GLY A 48 5.44 27.34 -11.41
CA GLY A 48 5.71 28.39 -10.43
C GLY A 48 4.94 28.29 -9.11
N GLN A 49 4.20 27.19 -8.93
CA GLN A 49 3.50 26.89 -7.68
C GLN A 49 4.09 25.67 -6.99
N THR A 50 4.29 25.75 -5.68
CA THR A 50 4.83 24.64 -4.91
C THR A 50 3.73 23.62 -4.64
N HIS A 51 4.02 22.34 -4.94
CA HIS A 51 3.15 21.22 -4.66
C HIS A 51 3.83 20.22 -3.72
N PHE A 52 3.02 19.50 -2.96
CA PHE A 52 3.41 18.30 -2.26
C PHE A 52 3.18 17.10 -3.18
N GLN A 53 4.17 16.19 -3.23
CA GLN A 53 4.08 14.93 -3.93
C GLN A 53 4.57 13.81 -3.01
N GLU A 54 3.91 12.67 -3.03
CA GLU A 54 4.33 11.51 -2.24
C GLU A 54 5.78 11.13 -2.51
N ASN A 55 6.47 10.70 -1.45
CA ASN A 55 7.84 10.22 -1.55
C ASN A 55 7.85 8.69 -1.65
N PRO A 56 8.13 8.10 -2.81
CA PRO A 56 8.12 6.65 -2.98
C PRO A 56 9.15 5.92 -2.12
N ASN A 57 10.19 6.63 -1.67
CA ASN A 57 11.24 6.07 -0.82
C ASN A 57 10.91 6.17 0.68
N PHE A 58 9.74 6.71 1.06
CA PHE A 58 9.38 6.86 2.47
C PHE A 58 9.44 5.54 3.23
N ALA A 59 8.98 4.46 2.63
CA ALA A 59 8.91 3.15 3.27
C ALA A 59 10.26 2.40 3.35
N ASP A 60 11.29 2.83 2.63
CA ASP A 60 12.63 2.20 2.63
C ASP A 60 13.31 2.23 4.01
N GLN A 61 12.88 3.15 4.88
CA GLN A 61 13.34 3.18 6.27
C GLN A 61 12.80 2.02 7.12
N PHE A 62 11.73 1.34 6.68
CA PHE A 62 11.06 0.25 7.40
C PHE A 62 11.26 -1.10 6.72
N TYR A 63 11.31 -1.11 5.40
CA TYR A 63 11.40 -2.30 4.56
C TYR A 63 12.60 -2.23 3.63
N PRO A 64 13.18 -3.37 3.24
CA PRO A 64 14.08 -3.40 2.09
C PRO A 64 13.38 -2.82 0.85
N PRO A 65 14.10 -2.11 -0.04
CA PRO A 65 13.51 -1.50 -1.24
C PRO A 65 12.73 -2.49 -2.12
N SER A 66 13.16 -3.75 -2.20
CA SER A 66 12.46 -4.83 -2.93
C SER A 66 11.09 -5.18 -2.36
N LEU A 67 10.84 -4.89 -1.09
CA LEU A 67 9.57 -5.12 -0.39
C LEU A 67 8.75 -3.84 -0.18
N ASN A 68 9.25 -2.69 -0.64
CA ASN A 68 8.57 -1.42 -0.48
C ASN A 68 7.38 -1.32 -1.43
N VAL A 69 6.16 -1.40 -0.88
CA VAL A 69 4.92 -1.21 -1.64
C VAL A 69 4.67 0.29 -1.95
N GLY A 70 5.35 1.18 -1.23
CA GLY A 70 5.26 2.63 -1.38
C GLY A 70 3.91 3.24 -1.00
N PRO A 71 3.85 4.57 -0.85
CA PRO A 71 2.61 5.31 -0.64
C PRO A 71 1.76 5.36 -1.92
N LEU A 72 0.46 5.70 -1.75
CA LEU A 72 -0.39 6.05 -2.89
C LEU A 72 0.13 7.33 -3.55
N GLN A 73 -0.09 7.42 -4.87
CA GLN A 73 0.26 8.62 -5.60
C GLN A 73 -0.71 9.75 -5.24
N ASN A 74 -0.18 10.81 -4.63
CA ASN A 74 -0.88 12.06 -4.34
C ASN A 74 0.01 13.22 -4.78
N THR A 75 -0.55 14.17 -5.52
CA THR A 75 0.11 15.43 -5.85
C THR A 75 -0.91 16.53 -5.71
N PHE A 76 -0.63 17.52 -4.86
CA PHE A 76 -1.57 18.59 -4.54
C PHE A 76 -0.82 19.87 -4.16
N GLU A 77 -1.48 21.02 -4.34
CA GLU A 77 -0.88 22.32 -4.04
C GLU A 77 -0.54 22.49 -2.56
N GLN A 78 0.63 23.08 -2.29
CA GLN A 78 1.01 23.45 -0.94
C GLN A 78 0.14 24.60 -0.40
N THR A 79 -0.20 25.55 -1.27
CA THR A 79 -0.96 26.75 -0.88
C THR A 79 -2.36 26.37 -0.41
N ASP A 80 -2.74 26.84 0.76
CA ASP A 80 -4.09 26.71 1.29
C ASP A 80 -4.93 27.91 0.84
N HIS A 81 -6.21 27.66 0.54
CA HIS A 81 -7.19 28.68 0.18
C HIS A 81 -8.34 28.66 1.19
N ASP A 82 -8.92 29.81 1.51
CA ASP A 82 -9.97 29.95 2.54
C ASP A 82 -11.20 29.05 2.32
N ASP A 83 -11.47 28.65 1.07
CA ASP A 83 -12.57 27.76 0.67
C ASP A 83 -12.16 26.29 0.56
N ARG A 84 -10.90 25.93 0.75
CA ARG A 84 -10.46 24.51 0.74
C ARG A 84 -10.86 23.82 2.04
N LEU A 85 -11.17 22.55 1.93
CA LEU A 85 -11.27 21.60 3.03
C LEU A 85 -10.38 20.41 2.71
N ARG A 86 -9.21 20.34 3.34
CA ARG A 86 -8.29 19.22 3.15
C ARG A 86 -8.33 18.26 4.31
N VAL A 87 -8.49 16.97 3.98
CA VAL A 87 -8.57 15.88 4.95
C VAL A 87 -7.51 14.84 4.63
N TYR A 88 -6.64 14.53 5.59
CA TYR A 88 -5.75 13.38 5.49
C TYR A 88 -6.41 12.12 6.03
N VAL A 89 -6.15 10.97 5.40
CA VAL A 89 -6.53 9.63 5.90
C VAL A 89 -5.25 8.87 6.22
N LEU A 90 -5.05 8.54 7.49
CA LEU A 90 -3.88 7.81 7.98
C LEU A 90 -4.30 6.40 8.44
N GLY A 91 -3.45 5.42 8.15
CA GLY A 91 -3.67 4.04 8.60
C GLY A 91 -2.93 3.00 7.80
N GLY A 92 -3.36 1.75 7.93
CA GLY A 92 -2.85 0.60 7.18
C GLY A 92 -3.60 0.35 5.88
N SER A 93 -3.45 -0.86 5.32
CA SER A 93 -4.07 -1.28 4.05
C SER A 93 -5.59 -1.13 4.01
N ALA A 94 -6.29 -1.31 5.12
CA ALA A 94 -7.73 -1.11 5.23
C ALA A 94 -8.12 0.37 5.02
N ALA A 95 -7.37 1.31 5.57
CA ALA A 95 -7.55 2.74 5.35
C ALA A 95 -7.10 3.17 3.94
N MET A 96 -6.07 2.49 3.38
CA MET A 96 -5.61 2.72 2.02
C MET A 96 -6.65 2.31 0.97
N GLY A 97 -7.59 1.43 1.31
CA GLY A 97 -8.64 0.94 0.41
C GLY A 97 -8.26 -0.32 -0.36
N PHE A 98 -7.32 -1.14 0.15
CA PHE A 98 -7.04 -2.45 -0.45
C PHE A 98 -8.29 -3.36 -0.39
N PRO A 99 -8.55 -4.21 -1.38
CA PRO A 99 -7.92 -4.30 -2.70
C PRO A 99 -8.46 -3.27 -3.71
N HIS A 100 -9.48 -2.52 -3.36
CA HIS A 100 -10.24 -1.62 -4.22
C HIS A 100 -9.83 -0.15 -4.04
N LYS A 101 -8.56 0.20 -4.31
CA LYS A 101 -8.03 1.55 -4.10
C LYS A 101 -8.90 2.67 -4.70
N ASN A 102 -9.59 2.39 -5.80
CA ASN A 102 -10.53 3.34 -6.42
C ASN A 102 -11.90 3.40 -5.76
N HIS A 103 -12.19 2.52 -4.79
CA HIS A 103 -13.42 2.53 -4.00
C HIS A 103 -13.12 2.51 -2.50
N GLY A 104 -11.94 3.00 -2.12
CA GLY A 104 -11.51 3.14 -0.73
C GLY A 104 -12.32 4.19 0.03
N VAL A 105 -12.18 4.17 1.34
CA VAL A 105 -12.88 5.09 2.25
C VAL A 105 -12.62 6.56 1.92
N ASP A 106 -11.43 6.90 1.43
CA ASP A 106 -11.03 8.25 1.01
C ASP A 106 -11.92 8.82 -0.10
N ARG A 107 -12.14 8.05 -1.17
CA ARG A 107 -12.97 8.48 -2.29
C ARG A 107 -14.44 8.61 -1.91
N LEU A 108 -14.95 7.68 -1.11
CA LEU A 108 -16.32 7.75 -0.61
C LEU A 108 -16.50 8.91 0.36
N LEU A 109 -15.49 9.16 1.22
CA LEU A 109 -15.45 10.31 2.13
C LEU A 109 -15.46 11.62 1.36
N ALA A 110 -14.60 11.77 0.34
CA ALA A 110 -14.58 12.94 -0.54
C ALA A 110 -15.96 13.19 -1.18
N THR A 111 -16.60 12.13 -1.68
CA THR A 111 -17.96 12.20 -2.27
C THR A 111 -19.00 12.69 -1.27
N GLN A 112 -18.96 12.20 -0.02
CA GLN A 112 -19.83 12.63 1.05
C GLN A 112 -19.58 14.09 1.46
N LEU A 113 -18.31 14.47 1.61
CA LEU A 113 -17.93 15.83 2.03
C LEU A 113 -18.27 16.86 0.96
N ASN A 114 -18.07 16.56 -0.33
CA ASN A 114 -18.50 17.42 -1.44
C ASN A 114 -20.01 17.69 -1.42
N ALA A 115 -20.82 16.70 -1.04
CA ALA A 115 -22.27 16.90 -0.90
C ALA A 115 -22.64 17.72 0.34
N LEU A 116 -21.91 17.57 1.44
CA LEU A 116 -22.11 18.30 2.68
C LEU A 116 -21.62 19.76 2.58
N PHE A 117 -20.52 19.99 1.87
CA PHE A 117 -19.87 21.30 1.74
C PHE A 117 -19.75 21.74 0.27
N PRO A 118 -20.85 21.99 -0.46
CA PRO A 118 -20.84 22.27 -1.90
C PRO A 118 -20.14 23.58 -2.29
N ASN A 119 -19.82 24.43 -1.32
CA ASN A 119 -19.10 25.70 -1.51
C ASN A 119 -17.63 25.59 -1.10
N LYS A 120 -17.16 24.40 -0.69
CA LYS A 120 -15.76 24.12 -0.37
C LYS A 120 -15.12 23.31 -1.49
N ASP A 121 -13.85 23.57 -1.74
CA ASP A 121 -12.99 22.72 -2.53
C ASP A 121 -12.50 21.59 -1.62
N VAL A 122 -13.16 20.41 -1.72
CA VAL A 122 -12.87 19.27 -0.84
C VAL A 122 -11.78 18.41 -1.43
N GLU A 123 -10.69 18.27 -0.69
CA GLU A 123 -9.55 17.43 -1.04
C GLU A 123 -9.30 16.38 0.05
N VAL A 124 -9.42 15.10 -0.29
CA VAL A 124 -9.10 13.99 0.62
C VAL A 124 -7.84 13.30 0.13
N VAL A 125 -6.77 13.43 0.91
CA VAL A 125 -5.45 12.87 0.61
C VAL A 125 -5.22 11.63 1.45
N ASN A 126 -5.11 10.49 0.81
CA ASN A 126 -4.92 9.21 1.49
C ASN A 126 -3.43 8.93 1.69
N THR A 127 -2.96 9.02 2.94
CA THR A 127 -1.57 8.76 3.33
C THR A 127 -1.37 7.37 3.95
N ALA A 128 -2.39 6.53 3.92
CA ALA A 128 -2.32 5.16 4.42
C ALA A 128 -1.47 4.26 3.50
N MET A 129 -0.88 3.22 4.08
CA MET A 129 0.03 2.31 3.38
C MET A 129 -0.25 0.85 3.72
N THR A 130 0.12 -0.07 2.82
CA THR A 130 -0.02 -1.52 3.05
C THR A 130 1.00 -2.03 4.08
N SER A 131 0.58 -3.02 4.89
CA SER A 131 1.42 -3.78 5.83
C SER A 131 2.10 -2.96 6.91
N VAL A 132 1.63 -1.76 7.19
CA VAL A 132 2.16 -0.87 8.23
C VAL A 132 1.35 -0.97 9.52
N ASN A 133 2.00 -0.60 10.61
CA ASN A 133 1.43 -0.49 11.95
C ASN A 133 1.59 0.93 12.52
N SER A 134 1.25 1.13 13.79
CA SER A 134 1.29 2.43 14.45
C SER A 134 2.66 3.10 14.45
N HIS A 135 3.78 2.35 14.44
CA HIS A 135 5.12 2.90 14.34
C HIS A 135 5.35 3.64 13.01
N VAL A 136 4.83 3.10 11.90
CA VAL A 136 4.94 3.74 10.59
C VAL A 136 3.97 4.91 10.48
N VAL A 137 2.73 4.75 10.96
CA VAL A 137 1.72 5.83 10.94
C VAL A 137 2.18 7.03 11.77
N TYR A 138 2.89 6.82 12.88
CA TYR A 138 3.54 7.90 13.62
C TYR A 138 4.55 8.66 12.77
N GLU A 139 5.40 7.96 12.02
CA GLU A 139 6.37 8.61 11.14
C GLU A 139 5.70 9.36 9.98
N VAL A 140 4.57 8.85 9.45
CA VAL A 140 3.74 9.61 8.53
C VAL A 140 3.28 10.92 9.20
N ALA A 141 2.59 10.83 10.35
CA ALA A 141 2.11 12.01 11.07
C ALA A 141 3.23 13.00 11.40
N ASN A 142 4.39 12.49 11.85
CA ASN A 142 5.56 13.30 12.20
C ASN A 142 6.14 14.08 11.02
N THR A 143 6.04 13.55 9.80
CA THR A 143 6.60 14.16 8.59
C THR A 143 5.60 14.93 7.74
N LEU A 144 4.29 14.86 8.03
CA LEU A 144 3.31 15.71 7.37
C LEU A 144 3.63 17.20 7.59
N PRO A 145 3.43 18.06 6.59
CA PRO A 145 3.64 19.50 6.74
C PRO A 145 2.65 20.13 7.71
N SER A 146 3.11 21.09 8.51
CA SER A 146 2.23 21.84 9.43
C SER A 146 1.27 22.74 8.66
N GLY A 147 0.00 22.80 9.08
CA GLY A 147 -1.03 23.63 8.44
C GLY A 147 -1.40 23.19 7.03
N SER A 148 -1.07 21.95 6.64
CA SER A 148 -1.34 21.45 5.29
C SER A 148 -2.69 20.76 5.15
N ALA A 149 -3.43 20.55 6.24
CA ALA A 149 -4.80 20.02 6.23
C ALA A 149 -5.57 20.49 7.47
N ASP A 150 -6.91 20.50 7.38
CA ASP A 150 -7.82 20.86 8.47
C ASP A 150 -8.09 19.68 9.41
N VAL A 151 -8.20 18.47 8.84
CA VAL A 151 -8.62 17.27 9.55
C VAL A 151 -7.72 16.10 9.19
N ALA A 152 -7.44 15.24 10.17
CA ALA A 152 -6.80 13.95 9.96
C ALA A 152 -7.70 12.82 10.49
N VAL A 153 -8.09 11.90 9.62
CA VAL A 153 -8.81 10.66 9.99
C VAL A 153 -7.77 9.59 10.29
N VAL A 154 -7.82 9.01 11.49
CA VAL A 154 -6.91 7.93 11.91
C VAL A 154 -7.71 6.63 12.04
N LEU A 155 -7.43 5.69 11.13
CA LEU A 155 -8.02 4.34 11.08
C LEU A 155 -6.90 3.32 11.05
N MET A 156 -6.42 2.89 12.22
CA MET A 156 -5.28 1.98 12.37
C MET A 156 -5.44 1.07 13.59
N GLY A 157 -4.76 -0.08 13.58
CA GLY A 157 -4.78 -1.07 14.67
C GLY A 157 -4.60 -2.49 14.17
N ASN A 158 -4.77 -2.74 12.89
CA ASN A 158 -4.33 -3.98 12.25
C ASN A 158 -2.80 -3.98 12.16
N ASN A 159 -2.18 -5.16 12.04
CA ASN A 159 -0.74 -5.35 11.86
C ASN A 159 0.16 -4.88 13.03
N GLU A 160 -0.36 -4.59 14.21
CA GLU A 160 0.49 -4.16 15.33
C GLU A 160 1.52 -5.23 15.73
N VAL A 161 1.16 -6.50 15.53
CA VAL A 161 2.03 -7.64 15.82
C VAL A 161 2.94 -8.00 14.63
N VAL A 162 2.43 -7.93 13.41
CA VAL A 162 3.16 -8.37 12.20
C VAL A 162 3.88 -7.23 11.47
N GLY A 163 3.53 -5.99 11.72
CA GLY A 163 4.17 -4.82 11.12
C GLY A 163 5.59 -4.56 11.64
N PRO A 164 6.26 -3.51 11.15
CA PRO A 164 7.62 -3.17 11.55
C PRO A 164 7.79 -3.06 13.07
N TYR A 165 8.87 -3.63 13.59
CA TYR A 165 9.18 -3.74 15.03
C TYR A 165 8.22 -4.61 15.86
N GLY A 166 7.21 -5.23 15.26
CA GLY A 166 6.32 -6.17 15.91
C GLY A 166 6.98 -7.55 16.13
N PRO A 167 6.53 -8.35 17.12
CA PRO A 167 7.11 -9.66 17.42
C PRO A 167 6.84 -10.73 16.35
N GLY A 168 5.84 -10.55 15.49
CA GLY A 168 5.48 -11.43 14.38
C GLY A 168 5.99 -10.98 13.03
N THR A 169 6.82 -9.92 12.97
CA THR A 169 7.37 -9.43 11.71
C THR A 169 8.34 -10.45 11.07
N PHE A 170 8.37 -10.50 9.74
CA PHE A 170 9.19 -11.46 8.98
C PHE A 170 10.71 -11.28 9.17
N ASN A 171 11.18 -10.09 9.54
CA ASN A 171 12.60 -9.80 9.75
C ASN A 171 13.06 -9.94 11.22
N GLN A 172 12.20 -10.40 12.11
CA GLN A 172 12.47 -10.68 13.53
C GLN A 172 13.12 -9.53 14.33
N ASN A 173 12.96 -8.29 13.89
CA ASN A 173 13.56 -7.10 14.51
C ASN A 173 12.67 -6.52 15.63
N PHE A 174 12.11 -7.38 16.49
CA PHE A 174 11.34 -6.91 17.64
C PHE A 174 12.23 -6.13 18.61
N LEU A 175 11.80 -4.95 18.99
CA LEU A 175 12.38 -4.12 20.03
C LEU A 175 11.32 -3.83 21.08
N SER A 176 11.62 -4.16 22.34
CA SER A 176 10.70 -3.97 23.47
C SER A 176 10.68 -2.54 24.02
N SER A 177 11.62 -1.71 23.60
CA SER A 177 11.78 -0.32 24.10
C SER A 177 11.34 0.69 23.05
N MET A 178 10.32 1.47 23.34
CA MET A 178 9.89 2.58 22.47
C MET A 178 11.02 3.59 22.22
N ALA A 179 11.76 3.97 23.25
CA ALA A 179 12.92 4.86 23.10
C ALA A 179 13.99 4.27 22.17
N GLY A 180 14.21 2.95 22.21
CA GLY A 180 15.10 2.24 21.28
C GLY A 180 14.60 2.29 19.85
N ILE A 181 13.30 2.09 19.62
CA ILE A 181 12.67 2.19 18.29
C ILE A 181 12.82 3.62 17.74
N ARG A 182 12.46 4.64 18.53
CA ARG A 182 12.58 6.06 18.12
C ARG A 182 14.04 6.44 17.81
N ALA A 183 14.98 5.98 18.61
CA ALA A 183 16.42 6.21 18.38
C ALA A 183 16.88 5.55 17.07
N LEU A 184 16.44 4.32 16.80
CA LEU A 184 16.78 3.61 15.56
C LEU A 184 16.16 4.31 14.34
N GLN A 185 14.90 4.74 14.40
CA GLN A 185 14.25 5.51 13.35
C GLN A 185 14.99 6.81 13.06
N ALA A 186 15.34 7.57 14.10
CA ALA A 186 16.13 8.80 13.96
C ALA A 186 17.51 8.54 13.33
N LEU A 187 18.17 7.44 13.72
CA LEU A 187 19.49 7.07 13.20
C LEU A 187 19.40 6.71 11.70
N LYS A 188 18.42 5.90 11.27
CA LYS A 188 18.21 5.52 9.87
C LYS A 188 17.96 6.73 8.94
N ARG A 189 17.46 7.84 9.47
CA ARG A 189 17.26 9.09 8.73
C ARG A 189 18.55 9.89 8.53
N THR A 190 19.65 9.54 9.21
CA THR A 190 20.93 10.20 9.00
C THR A 190 21.62 9.70 7.73
N ARG A 191 22.25 10.60 6.99
CA ARG A 191 23.00 10.27 5.77
C ARG A 191 24.20 9.38 6.07
N LEU A 192 24.82 9.57 7.23
CA LEU A 192 25.91 8.75 7.73
C LEU A 192 25.51 7.30 7.91
N TRP A 193 24.35 7.06 8.53
CA TRP A 193 23.82 5.69 8.66
C TRP A 193 23.53 5.06 7.31
N GLN A 194 22.89 5.80 6.40
CA GLN A 194 22.58 5.33 5.06
C GLN A 194 23.83 4.93 4.26
N LEU A 195 24.92 5.70 4.37
CA LEU A 195 26.21 5.34 3.76
C LEU A 195 26.80 4.08 4.39
N PHE A 196 26.78 4.00 5.73
CA PHE A 196 27.25 2.82 6.44
C PHE A 196 26.46 1.57 6.07
N ASP A 197 25.14 1.65 6.06
CA ASP A 197 24.24 0.55 5.72
C ASP A 197 24.45 0.05 4.28
N ARG A 198 24.58 0.97 3.31
CA ARG A 198 24.94 0.64 1.92
C ARG A 198 26.27 -0.09 1.83
N SER A 199 27.31 0.41 2.49
CA SER A 199 28.64 -0.21 2.49
C SER A 199 28.61 -1.61 3.11
N LEU A 200 27.78 -1.81 4.15
CA LEU A 200 27.59 -3.12 4.78
C LEU A 200 26.86 -4.09 3.84
N GLN A 201 25.84 -3.61 3.15
CA GLN A 201 25.09 -4.40 2.16
C GLN A 201 25.97 -4.78 0.97
N GLU A 202 26.82 -3.91 0.49
CA GLU A 202 27.79 -4.22 -0.60
C GLU A 202 28.79 -5.32 -0.19
N VAL A 203 29.23 -5.32 1.07
CA VAL A 203 30.16 -6.34 1.59
C VAL A 203 29.46 -7.69 1.83
N GLN A 204 28.17 -7.68 2.22
CA GLN A 204 27.39 -8.88 2.48
C GLN A 204 26.74 -9.50 1.23
N SER A 205 26.76 -8.80 0.10
CA SER A 205 26.01 -9.17 -1.11
C SER A 205 26.56 -10.31 -1.93
N SER A 206 27.65 -11.01 -1.48
CA SER A 206 28.20 -12.12 -2.27
C SER A 206 27.45 -13.45 -2.18
N ASP A 207 26.64 -13.72 -1.12
CA ASP A 207 26.04 -15.06 -0.94
C ASP A 207 24.60 -15.13 -0.39
N ALA A 208 23.92 -14.01 -0.07
CA ALA A 208 22.66 -14.05 0.69
C ALA A 208 21.51 -13.18 0.17
N LYS A 209 21.60 -12.54 -0.98
CA LYS A 209 20.43 -11.92 -1.64
C LYS A 209 19.70 -12.96 -2.49
N ALA A 210 18.98 -13.89 -1.86
CA ALA A 210 17.76 -14.36 -2.47
C ALA A 210 16.87 -13.12 -2.62
N ASP A 211 16.45 -12.81 -3.85
CA ASP A 211 15.51 -11.74 -4.12
C ASP A 211 14.28 -11.95 -3.25
N LEU A 212 14.20 -11.22 -2.13
CA LEU A 212 13.01 -11.20 -1.28
C LEU A 212 11.95 -10.45 -2.07
N GLU A 213 11.15 -11.18 -2.81
CA GLU A 213 9.94 -10.65 -3.42
C GLU A 213 8.82 -10.59 -2.38
N TRP A 214 7.97 -9.59 -2.49
CA TRP A 214 6.80 -9.48 -1.65
C TRP A 214 5.81 -10.62 -1.94
N GLN A 215 5.66 -11.53 -0.97
CA GLN A 215 4.77 -12.70 -1.04
C GLN A 215 3.50 -12.53 -0.17
N GLY A 216 3.19 -11.32 0.22
CA GLY A 216 2.01 -11.05 1.04
C GLY A 216 2.06 -11.69 2.42
N MET A 217 0.92 -12.19 2.88
CA MET A 217 0.77 -12.78 4.22
C MET A 217 1.58 -14.06 4.43
N GLN A 218 1.99 -14.76 3.36
CA GLN A 218 2.79 -15.97 3.43
C GLN A 218 4.12 -15.74 4.16
N MET A 219 4.69 -14.54 4.09
CA MET A 219 5.96 -14.19 4.75
C MET A 219 5.90 -14.25 6.28
N PHE A 220 4.71 -14.29 6.86
CA PHE A 220 4.50 -14.23 8.31
C PHE A 220 4.06 -15.56 8.93
N VAL A 221 3.81 -16.60 8.10
CA VAL A 221 3.22 -17.87 8.54
C VAL A 221 4.06 -18.57 9.63
N ASP A 222 5.38 -18.45 9.57
CA ASP A 222 6.30 -19.06 10.52
C ASP A 222 6.50 -18.23 11.80
N ASN A 223 5.88 -17.05 11.89
CA ASN A 223 6.06 -16.10 13.00
C ASN A 223 4.82 -16.02 13.90
N ALA A 224 4.38 -17.15 14.40
CA ALA A 224 3.25 -17.23 15.32
C ALA A 224 3.52 -16.49 16.64
N VAL A 225 2.53 -15.72 17.10
CA VAL A 225 2.58 -15.00 18.39
C VAL A 225 1.31 -15.31 19.18
N PRO A 226 1.36 -16.28 20.14
CA PRO A 226 0.23 -16.61 20.98
C PRO A 226 -0.15 -15.44 21.90
N GLU A 227 -1.41 -15.43 22.38
CA GLU A 227 -1.89 -14.41 23.33
C GLU A 227 -1.01 -14.34 24.59
N SER A 228 -0.51 -15.48 25.04
CA SER A 228 0.36 -15.61 26.22
C SER A 228 1.81 -15.18 26.01
N ASP A 229 2.19 -14.78 24.80
CA ASP A 229 3.55 -14.31 24.51
C ASP A 229 3.86 -13.04 25.32
N PRO A 230 4.93 -13.03 26.12
CA PRO A 230 5.27 -11.88 26.97
C PRO A 230 5.53 -10.59 26.18
N ARG A 231 5.87 -10.70 24.89
CA ARG A 231 6.08 -9.55 23.99
C ARG A 231 4.79 -8.80 23.67
N MET A 232 3.62 -9.45 23.82
CA MET A 232 2.32 -8.81 23.58
C MET A 232 2.06 -7.62 24.49
N ALA A 233 2.55 -7.63 25.72
CA ALA A 233 2.44 -6.48 26.61
C ALA A 233 3.08 -5.23 25.99
N ALA A 234 4.32 -5.36 25.47
CA ALA A 234 5.01 -4.27 24.81
C ALA A 234 4.30 -3.82 23.51
N VAL A 235 3.67 -4.72 22.75
CA VAL A 235 2.88 -4.35 21.58
C VAL A 235 1.76 -3.39 21.93
N TYR A 236 0.99 -3.69 22.97
CA TYR A 236 -0.13 -2.84 23.39
C TYR A 236 0.34 -1.50 24.00
N ASP A 237 1.44 -1.52 24.76
CA ASP A 237 2.03 -0.30 25.33
C ASP A 237 2.56 0.61 24.18
N HIS A 238 3.25 0.04 23.18
CA HIS A 238 3.73 0.77 22.01
C HIS A 238 2.58 1.33 21.18
N PHE A 239 1.51 0.56 21.01
CA PHE A 239 0.35 1.03 20.27
C PHE A 239 -0.29 2.25 20.95
N GLU A 240 -0.48 2.19 22.28
CA GLU A 240 -1.02 3.32 23.03
C GLU A 240 -0.13 4.56 22.95
N GLU A 241 1.18 4.41 23.17
CA GLU A 241 2.14 5.52 23.10
C GLU A 241 2.17 6.11 21.68
N ASN A 242 2.24 5.29 20.63
CA ASN A 242 2.18 5.74 19.25
C ASN A 242 0.86 6.48 18.95
N LEU A 243 -0.28 5.97 19.42
CA LEU A 243 -1.58 6.60 19.18
C LEU A 243 -1.64 7.98 19.81
N ARG A 244 -1.14 8.16 21.03
CA ARG A 244 -1.03 9.45 21.71
C ARG A 244 -0.11 10.41 20.95
N ASP A 245 1.09 9.94 20.60
CA ASP A 245 2.08 10.72 19.83
C ASP A 245 1.53 11.17 18.48
N ILE A 246 0.77 10.32 17.78
CA ILE A 246 0.10 10.66 16.51
C ILE A 246 -0.92 11.78 16.73
N ILE A 247 -1.79 11.65 17.72
CA ILE A 247 -2.82 12.67 18.03
C ILE A 247 -2.16 14.00 18.38
N ASP A 248 -1.19 13.98 19.29
CA ASP A 248 -0.49 15.19 19.74
C ASP A 248 0.28 15.86 18.58
N THR A 249 0.92 15.07 17.74
CA THR A 249 1.66 15.56 16.56
C THR A 249 0.71 16.20 15.55
N LEU A 250 -0.41 15.57 15.22
CA LEU A 250 -1.39 16.10 14.27
C LEU A 250 -2.04 17.38 14.80
N ASN A 251 -2.42 17.41 16.10
CA ASN A 251 -2.96 18.62 16.75
C ASN A 251 -1.94 19.76 16.77
N ALA A 252 -0.66 19.47 17.08
CA ALA A 252 0.42 20.46 17.06
C ALA A 252 0.66 21.05 15.66
N LYS A 253 0.31 20.28 14.61
CA LYS A 253 0.35 20.73 13.21
C LYS A 253 -0.92 21.45 12.75
N GLY A 254 -1.88 21.68 13.64
CA GLY A 254 -3.11 22.41 13.38
C GLY A 254 -4.26 21.56 12.84
N MET A 255 -4.15 20.24 12.84
CA MET A 255 -5.19 19.33 12.33
C MET A 255 -6.10 18.85 13.45
N HIS A 256 -7.41 18.86 13.23
CA HIS A 256 -8.37 18.16 14.08
C HIS A 256 -8.34 16.65 13.79
N VAL A 257 -8.28 15.82 14.83
CA VAL A 257 -8.20 14.37 14.66
C VAL A 257 -9.58 13.71 14.73
N VAL A 258 -9.94 12.93 13.72
CA VAL A 258 -11.08 12.02 13.74
C VAL A 258 -10.53 10.62 14.00
N LEU A 259 -10.64 10.14 15.24
CA LEU A 259 -10.10 8.86 15.69
C LEU A 259 -11.18 7.79 15.67
N SER A 260 -10.88 6.63 15.06
CA SER A 260 -11.83 5.55 14.84
C SER A 260 -11.39 4.22 15.46
N THR A 261 -12.34 3.47 16.04
CA THR A 261 -12.19 2.03 16.24
C THR A 261 -12.13 1.29 14.91
N VAL A 262 -11.53 0.10 14.88
CA VAL A 262 -11.22 -0.66 13.65
C VAL A 262 -12.10 -1.92 13.55
N PRO A 263 -13.15 -1.91 12.73
CA PRO A 263 -13.95 -3.11 12.45
C PRO A 263 -13.15 -4.15 11.70
N VAL A 264 -13.33 -5.43 12.08
CA VAL A 264 -12.74 -6.60 11.43
C VAL A 264 -13.80 -7.65 11.17
N ASN A 265 -13.51 -8.61 10.29
CA ASN A 265 -14.40 -9.73 10.04
C ASN A 265 -14.36 -10.71 11.24
N LEU A 266 -15.35 -10.63 12.09
CA LEU A 266 -15.50 -11.54 13.24
C LEU A 266 -16.16 -12.86 12.84
N ARG A 267 -17.21 -12.77 12.04
CA ARG A 267 -18.13 -13.88 11.80
C ARG A 267 -17.64 -14.89 10.79
N GLN A 268 -16.95 -14.45 9.76
CA GLN A 268 -16.67 -15.25 8.57
C GLN A 268 -15.18 -15.29 8.20
N SER A 269 -14.31 -14.82 9.09
CA SER A 269 -12.88 -15.07 9.01
C SER A 269 -12.45 -15.92 10.22
N ALA A 270 -12.36 -17.23 9.99
CA ALA A 270 -11.80 -18.13 10.99
C ALA A 270 -10.36 -17.72 11.36
N PRO A 271 -9.87 -18.03 12.56
CA PRO A 271 -8.47 -17.81 12.92
C PRO A 271 -7.52 -18.43 11.89
N PHE A 272 -6.46 -17.70 11.57
CA PHE A 272 -5.43 -18.20 10.67
C PHE A 272 -4.58 -19.29 11.31
N LEU A 273 -4.34 -19.19 12.63
CA LEU A 273 -3.58 -20.18 13.36
C LEU A 273 -4.16 -20.38 14.77
N SER A 274 -4.51 -21.62 15.08
CA SER A 274 -4.90 -22.04 16.42
C SER A 274 -3.75 -22.78 17.08
N ILE A 275 -3.34 -22.32 18.26
CA ILE A 275 -2.24 -22.89 19.03
C ILE A 275 -2.84 -23.70 20.18
N ALA A 276 -2.59 -25.01 20.21
CA ALA A 276 -3.02 -25.85 21.29
C ALA A 276 -2.16 -25.64 22.55
N ALA A 277 -2.75 -25.81 23.74
CA ALA A 277 -2.04 -25.72 24.99
C ALA A 277 -0.90 -26.77 25.07
N ASN A 278 0.28 -26.31 25.48
CA ASN A 278 1.48 -27.15 25.51
C ASN A 278 1.49 -28.15 26.71
N ASP A 279 0.69 -27.89 27.73
CA ASP A 279 0.64 -28.65 29.00
C ASP A 279 -0.44 -29.73 29.03
N LEU A 280 -1.19 -29.93 27.92
CA LEU A 280 -2.13 -31.02 27.76
C LEU A 280 -1.42 -32.38 27.83
N SER A 281 -1.94 -33.29 28.68
CA SER A 281 -1.49 -34.68 28.65
C SER A 281 -1.81 -35.33 27.28
N GLU A 282 -1.09 -36.36 26.87
CA GLU A 282 -1.38 -37.10 25.63
C GLU A 282 -2.82 -37.59 25.57
N ARG A 283 -3.36 -38.03 26.71
CA ARG A 283 -4.74 -38.48 26.84
C ARG A 283 -5.72 -37.32 26.59
N ASP A 284 -5.50 -36.15 27.21
CA ASP A 284 -6.40 -35.02 27.12
C ASP A 284 -6.31 -34.41 25.71
N ARG A 285 -5.13 -34.39 25.09
CA ARG A 285 -4.96 -34.00 23.69
C ARG A 285 -5.72 -34.90 22.73
N ALA A 286 -5.62 -36.22 22.89
CA ALA A 286 -6.37 -37.16 22.07
C ALA A 286 -7.89 -37.00 22.24
N GLN A 287 -8.33 -36.77 23.51
CA GLN A 287 -9.74 -36.51 23.81
C GLN A 287 -10.21 -35.17 23.18
N PHE A 288 -9.42 -34.11 23.29
CA PHE A 288 -9.70 -32.82 22.69
C PHE A 288 -9.88 -32.92 21.19
N GLU A 289 -8.95 -33.57 20.48
CA GLU A 289 -9.03 -33.78 19.02
C GLU A 289 -10.26 -34.60 18.65
N SER A 290 -10.53 -35.69 19.39
CA SER A 290 -11.72 -36.53 19.16
C SER A 290 -13.04 -35.75 19.32
N LEU A 291 -13.14 -34.91 20.35
CA LEU A 291 -14.32 -34.05 20.57
C LEU A 291 -14.52 -33.06 19.44
N ARG A 292 -13.44 -32.43 18.95
CA ARG A 292 -13.48 -31.50 17.83
C ARG A 292 -13.93 -32.19 16.53
N ASP A 293 -13.40 -33.37 16.24
CA ASP A 293 -13.80 -34.13 15.04
C ASP A 293 -15.28 -34.55 15.09
N GLN A 294 -15.74 -35.01 16.26
CA GLN A 294 -17.16 -35.35 16.46
C GLN A 294 -18.04 -34.10 16.30
N ALA A 295 -17.65 -32.97 16.91
CA ALA A 295 -18.39 -31.72 16.81
C ALA A 295 -18.49 -31.24 15.36
N ARG A 296 -17.39 -31.28 14.60
CA ARG A 296 -17.34 -30.93 13.19
C ARG A 296 -18.28 -31.83 12.36
N ALA A 297 -18.27 -33.14 12.62
CA ALA A 297 -19.17 -34.07 11.96
C ALA A 297 -20.65 -33.79 12.26
N GLN A 298 -20.98 -33.38 13.50
CA GLN A 298 -22.34 -32.99 13.86
C GLN A 298 -22.76 -31.68 13.18
N ALA A 299 -21.85 -30.68 13.14
CA ALA A 299 -22.09 -29.40 12.48
C ALA A 299 -22.34 -29.56 10.99
N LEU A 300 -21.57 -30.39 10.29
CA LEU A 300 -21.76 -30.72 8.87
C LEU A 300 -23.12 -31.38 8.59
N ASN A 301 -23.67 -32.11 9.56
CA ASN A 301 -25.01 -32.69 9.49
C ASN A 301 -26.14 -31.76 9.96
N GLY A 302 -25.84 -30.49 10.23
CA GLY A 302 -26.82 -29.49 10.69
C GLY A 302 -27.25 -29.68 12.15
N ARG A 303 -26.59 -30.55 12.92
CA ARG A 303 -26.94 -30.86 14.31
C ARG A 303 -26.24 -29.89 15.27
N TRP A 304 -26.53 -28.60 15.10
CA TRP A 304 -25.83 -27.50 15.74
C TRP A 304 -25.79 -27.57 17.27
N ARG A 305 -26.88 -28.05 17.91
CA ARG A 305 -26.93 -28.21 19.37
C ARG A 305 -25.94 -29.27 19.88
N VAL A 306 -25.88 -30.40 19.19
CA VAL A 306 -24.96 -31.49 19.55
C VAL A 306 -23.50 -31.03 19.30
N ALA A 307 -23.28 -30.33 18.18
CA ALA A 307 -21.97 -29.75 17.90
C ALA A 307 -21.56 -28.75 18.98
N GLN A 308 -22.47 -27.85 19.40
CA GLN A 308 -22.24 -26.91 20.50
C GLN A 308 -21.78 -27.61 21.78
N ASP A 309 -22.52 -28.64 22.21
CA ASP A 309 -22.20 -29.38 23.45
C ASP A 309 -20.80 -30.03 23.38
N LEU A 310 -20.41 -30.54 22.20
CA LEU A 310 -19.11 -31.14 21.95
C LEU A 310 -17.97 -30.09 21.91
N TRP A 311 -18.20 -28.94 21.26
CA TRP A 311 -17.24 -27.81 21.28
C TRP A 311 -17.02 -27.29 22.69
N GLN A 312 -18.08 -27.18 23.50
CA GLN A 312 -17.96 -26.77 24.91
C GLN A 312 -17.15 -27.79 25.74
N GLN A 313 -17.34 -29.09 25.51
CA GLN A 313 -16.53 -30.12 26.17
C GLN A 313 -15.06 -30.05 25.72
N ALA A 314 -14.77 -29.75 24.46
CA ALA A 314 -13.41 -29.54 23.99
C ALA A 314 -12.76 -28.32 24.67
N LEU A 315 -13.49 -27.21 24.82
CA LEU A 315 -12.99 -26.01 25.52
C LEU A 315 -12.78 -26.22 27.03
N MET A 316 -13.41 -27.20 27.63
CA MET A 316 -13.06 -27.58 29.02
C MET A 316 -11.67 -28.23 29.15
N LEU A 317 -11.11 -28.74 28.05
CA LEU A 317 -9.76 -29.31 28.03
C LEU A 317 -8.73 -28.25 27.54
N ASP A 318 -9.08 -27.43 26.60
CA ASP A 318 -8.23 -26.35 26.07
C ASP A 318 -9.10 -25.14 25.67
N ASP A 319 -9.19 -24.16 26.57
CA ASP A 319 -9.92 -22.92 26.38
C ASP A 319 -9.10 -21.85 25.62
N GLY A 320 -7.83 -22.14 25.30
CA GLY A 320 -6.94 -21.31 24.48
C GLY A 320 -6.99 -21.58 22.98
N HIS A 321 -7.79 -22.54 22.51
CA HIS A 321 -7.80 -22.92 21.10
C HIS A 321 -8.74 -22.05 20.26
N ALA A 322 -8.20 -21.16 19.44
CA ALA A 322 -8.94 -20.15 18.69
C ALA A 322 -10.04 -20.71 17.79
N ASP A 323 -9.74 -21.74 16.96
CA ASP A 323 -10.72 -22.32 16.04
C ASP A 323 -11.88 -23.01 16.78
N THR A 324 -11.64 -23.59 17.97
CA THR A 324 -12.73 -24.19 18.76
C THR A 324 -13.73 -23.13 19.21
N HIS A 325 -13.27 -21.95 19.64
CA HIS A 325 -14.16 -20.81 19.91
C HIS A 325 -14.91 -20.35 18.67
N PHE A 326 -14.25 -20.26 17.53
CA PHE A 326 -14.89 -19.85 16.25
C PHE A 326 -16.01 -20.83 15.83
N GLN A 327 -15.75 -22.13 15.93
CA GLN A 327 -16.73 -23.17 15.59
C GLN A 327 -17.91 -23.22 16.59
N LEU A 328 -17.62 -22.98 17.87
CA LEU A 328 -18.67 -22.84 18.88
C LEU A 328 -19.54 -21.60 18.58
N ALA A 329 -18.92 -20.47 18.29
CA ALA A 329 -19.64 -19.26 17.90
C ALA A 329 -20.56 -19.49 16.70
N THR A 330 -20.04 -20.16 15.66
CA THR A 330 -20.83 -20.54 14.47
C THR A 330 -22.02 -21.41 14.85
N SER A 331 -21.83 -22.42 15.72
CA SER A 331 -22.91 -23.29 16.17
C SER A 331 -23.97 -22.56 16.98
N LEU A 332 -23.57 -21.61 17.82
CA LEU A 332 -24.47 -20.74 18.60
C LEU A 332 -25.25 -19.80 17.70
N GLU A 333 -24.59 -19.19 16.72
CA GLU A 333 -25.22 -18.28 15.76
C GLU A 333 -26.30 -18.98 14.94
N LYS A 334 -26.03 -20.21 14.46
CA LYS A 334 -27.01 -21.05 13.74
C LYS A 334 -28.25 -21.38 14.56
N GLN A 335 -28.17 -21.22 15.87
CA GLN A 335 -29.29 -21.41 16.82
C GLN A 335 -29.90 -20.07 17.27
N GLY A 336 -29.52 -18.94 16.68
CA GLY A 336 -30.03 -17.62 17.01
C GLY A 336 -29.47 -17.02 18.31
N GLN A 337 -28.40 -17.60 18.89
CA GLN A 337 -27.78 -17.13 20.13
C GLN A 337 -26.68 -16.09 19.83
N HIS A 338 -27.03 -15.02 19.11
CA HIS A 338 -26.09 -14.06 18.52
C HIS A 338 -25.18 -13.38 19.55
N THR A 339 -25.70 -13.02 20.72
CA THR A 339 -24.89 -12.34 21.77
C THR A 339 -23.79 -13.25 22.30
N VAL A 340 -24.12 -14.51 22.59
CA VAL A 340 -23.12 -15.48 23.10
C VAL A 340 -22.15 -15.87 21.99
N ALA A 341 -22.66 -16.05 20.76
CA ALA A 341 -21.81 -16.31 19.59
C ALA A 341 -20.74 -15.21 19.42
N ARG A 342 -21.14 -13.93 19.55
CA ARG A 342 -20.22 -12.81 19.47
C ARG A 342 -19.06 -12.93 20.47
N THR A 343 -19.32 -13.22 21.72
CA THR A 343 -18.26 -13.38 22.73
C THR A 343 -17.24 -14.46 22.32
N HIS A 344 -17.70 -15.56 21.73
CA HIS A 344 -16.80 -16.59 21.25
C HIS A 344 -16.06 -16.21 19.96
N TYR A 345 -16.65 -15.44 19.06
CA TYR A 345 -15.96 -14.88 17.91
C TYR A 345 -14.86 -13.89 18.32
N GLU A 346 -15.15 -13.01 19.30
CA GLU A 346 -14.15 -12.09 19.87
C GLU A 346 -13.02 -12.87 20.55
N ARG A 347 -13.34 -13.92 21.30
CA ARG A 347 -12.32 -14.77 21.90
C ARG A 347 -11.46 -15.50 20.85
N ALA A 348 -12.06 -15.96 19.77
CA ALA A 348 -11.33 -16.57 18.64
C ALA A 348 -10.39 -15.57 17.95
N LEU A 349 -10.79 -14.31 17.84
CA LEU A 349 -9.95 -13.21 17.34
C LEU A 349 -8.74 -12.98 18.27
N ASP A 350 -8.98 -12.88 19.58
CA ASP A 350 -7.93 -12.59 20.56
C ASP A 350 -6.90 -13.74 20.69
N LEU A 351 -7.31 -14.97 20.40
CA LEU A 351 -6.49 -16.18 20.44
C LEU A 351 -5.78 -16.51 19.12
N ASP A 352 -6.05 -15.79 18.02
CA ASP A 352 -5.43 -16.08 16.72
C ASP A 352 -3.91 -15.91 16.80
N GLY A 353 -3.16 -16.98 16.51
CA GLY A 353 -1.69 -16.98 16.56
C GLY A 353 -1.03 -16.21 15.42
N LEU A 354 -1.75 -15.96 14.31
CA LEU A 354 -1.32 -15.07 13.20
C LEU A 354 -2.16 -13.79 13.25
N ARG A 355 -1.65 -12.78 13.95
CA ARG A 355 -2.37 -11.60 14.40
C ARG A 355 -2.37 -10.47 13.38
N PHE A 356 -3.13 -10.64 12.29
CA PHE A 356 -3.31 -9.61 11.27
C PHE A 356 -4.46 -8.64 11.56
N ARG A 357 -5.30 -8.94 12.54
CA ARG A 357 -6.52 -8.18 12.87
C ARG A 357 -6.34 -7.38 14.16
N ALA A 358 -6.94 -6.20 14.22
CA ALA A 358 -7.10 -5.47 15.48
C ALA A 358 -7.95 -6.29 16.45
N ASP A 359 -7.33 -6.74 17.53
CA ASP A 359 -7.99 -7.51 18.58
C ASP A 359 -8.85 -6.61 19.51
N THR A 360 -9.52 -7.22 20.47
CA THR A 360 -10.41 -6.49 21.40
C THR A 360 -9.64 -5.48 22.23
N ARG A 361 -8.40 -5.76 22.63
CA ARG A 361 -7.55 -4.88 23.45
C ARG A 361 -7.06 -3.67 22.67
N ILE A 362 -6.73 -3.80 21.38
CA ILE A 362 -6.40 -2.69 20.48
C ILE A 362 -7.57 -1.71 20.42
N ASN A 363 -8.79 -2.20 20.14
CA ASN A 363 -9.97 -1.35 20.06
C ASN A 363 -10.32 -0.69 21.41
N ALA A 364 -10.21 -1.41 22.52
CA ALA A 364 -10.39 -0.86 23.87
C ALA A 364 -9.35 0.25 24.18
N THR A 365 -8.12 0.11 23.68
CA THR A 365 -7.09 1.15 23.81
C THR A 365 -7.45 2.41 23.03
N ILE A 366 -7.97 2.27 21.80
CA ILE A 366 -8.46 3.43 21.01
C ILE A 366 -9.58 4.17 21.75
N GLU A 367 -10.56 3.44 22.28
CA GLU A 367 -11.67 4.03 23.05
C GLU A 367 -11.17 4.77 24.29
N ARG A 368 -10.27 4.14 25.05
CA ARG A 368 -9.70 4.74 26.26
C ARG A 368 -8.89 5.98 25.95
N VAL A 369 -7.99 5.94 24.99
CA VAL A 369 -7.16 7.10 24.58
C VAL A 369 -8.05 8.26 24.11
N ALA A 370 -9.11 7.99 23.35
CA ALA A 370 -10.02 9.01 22.87
C ALA A 370 -10.67 9.82 24.01
N THR A 371 -10.89 9.20 25.17
CA THR A 371 -11.50 9.90 26.32
C THR A 371 -10.56 10.90 27.00
N ASP A 372 -9.26 10.81 26.78
CA ASP A 372 -8.26 11.69 27.38
C ASP A 372 -8.11 13.03 26.64
N TYR A 373 -8.72 13.16 25.46
CA TYR A 373 -8.63 14.36 24.62
C TYR A 373 -9.95 15.14 24.58
N PRO A 374 -9.90 16.48 24.60
CA PRO A 374 -11.11 17.28 24.48
C PRO A 374 -11.67 17.23 23.06
N GLN A 375 -13.00 17.44 22.93
CA GLN A 375 -13.72 17.32 21.64
C GLN A 375 -13.27 18.31 20.56
N ASN A 376 -12.62 19.41 20.92
CA ASN A 376 -12.04 20.36 19.96
C ASN A 376 -10.69 19.87 19.38
N GLN A 377 -10.09 18.84 19.95
CA GLN A 377 -8.87 18.20 19.46
C GLN A 377 -9.16 16.87 18.78
N VAL A 378 -10.06 16.04 19.36
CA VAL A 378 -10.38 14.70 18.88
C VAL A 378 -11.89 14.50 18.78
N SER A 379 -12.37 14.12 17.62
CA SER A 379 -13.69 13.54 17.39
C SER A 379 -13.59 12.02 17.37
N PHE A 380 -14.06 11.37 18.43
CA PHE A 380 -14.10 9.91 18.48
C PHE A 380 -15.25 9.35 17.65
N VAL A 381 -14.96 8.36 16.81
CA VAL A 381 -15.92 7.63 15.96
C VAL A 381 -15.92 6.17 16.33
N HIS A 382 -17.03 5.68 16.84
CA HIS A 382 -17.22 4.30 17.22
C HIS A 382 -17.64 3.45 16.01
N SER A 383 -16.70 3.20 15.08
CA SER A 383 -16.97 2.46 13.83
C SER A 383 -17.40 1.00 14.09
N LEU A 384 -16.85 0.33 15.12
CA LEU A 384 -17.34 -0.99 15.54
C LEU A 384 -18.85 -0.98 15.77
N LYS A 385 -19.34 0.00 16.55
CA LYS A 385 -20.78 0.12 16.82
C LYS A 385 -21.59 0.42 15.57
N ALA A 386 -21.06 1.21 14.64
CA ALA A 386 -21.72 1.50 13.37
C ALA A 386 -21.86 0.25 12.50
N PHE A 387 -20.82 -0.58 12.44
CA PHE A 387 -20.85 -1.88 11.75
C PHE A 387 -21.79 -2.87 12.41
N ASP A 388 -21.78 -2.95 13.73
CA ASP A 388 -22.72 -3.79 14.49
C ASP A 388 -24.18 -3.42 14.23
N GLN A 389 -24.51 -2.13 14.24
CA GLN A 389 -25.86 -1.66 13.95
C GLN A 389 -26.28 -1.99 12.51
N ALA A 390 -25.36 -1.88 11.55
CA ALA A 390 -25.62 -2.16 10.15
C ALA A 390 -25.68 -3.68 9.87
N SER A 391 -25.02 -4.52 10.69
CA SER A 391 -24.98 -5.99 10.56
C SER A 391 -26.02 -6.73 11.41
N ALA A 392 -26.68 -6.03 12.34
CA ALA A 392 -27.57 -6.67 13.32
C ALA A 392 -28.58 -7.64 12.69
N PRO A 393 -28.85 -8.81 13.34
CA PRO A 393 -28.37 -9.22 14.67
C PRO A 393 -27.00 -9.89 14.69
N HIS A 394 -26.32 -10.01 13.56
CA HIS A 394 -25.06 -10.71 13.40
C HIS A 394 -23.86 -9.78 13.63
N PRO A 395 -22.70 -10.30 14.07
CA PRO A 395 -21.45 -9.56 13.97
C PRO A 395 -21.05 -9.26 12.51
N PRO A 396 -20.19 -8.25 12.27
CA PRO A 396 -19.66 -7.94 10.94
C PRO A 396 -18.95 -9.13 10.31
N GLY A 397 -19.16 -9.29 9.00
CA GLY A 397 -18.56 -10.35 8.20
C GLY A 397 -18.43 -9.94 6.74
N TRP A 398 -18.61 -10.87 5.81
CA TRP A 398 -18.56 -10.64 4.36
C TRP A 398 -19.64 -9.68 3.80
N ASN A 399 -20.53 -9.21 4.62
CA ASN A 399 -21.45 -8.14 4.27
C ASN A 399 -20.83 -6.73 4.29
N PHE A 400 -19.59 -6.60 4.78
CA PHE A 400 -18.83 -5.35 4.84
C PHE A 400 -17.35 -5.53 4.58
N LEU A 401 -16.85 -6.75 4.55
CA LEU A 401 -15.43 -7.05 4.39
C LEU A 401 -15.23 -8.14 3.33
N VAL A 402 -14.24 -7.96 2.48
CA VAL A 402 -13.90 -8.93 1.43
C VAL A 402 -13.14 -10.15 1.95
N GLU A 403 -12.46 -10.01 3.10
CA GLU A 403 -11.72 -11.07 3.81
C GLU A 403 -11.62 -10.73 5.32
N HIS A 404 -10.46 -10.81 5.97
CA HIS A 404 -10.30 -10.66 7.41
C HIS A 404 -10.35 -9.19 7.91
N VAL A 405 -9.85 -8.19 7.12
CA VAL A 405 -9.71 -6.77 7.54
C VAL A 405 -10.09 -5.74 6.50
N HIS A 406 -10.15 -6.09 5.22
CA HIS A 406 -10.35 -5.12 4.16
C HIS A 406 -11.84 -4.96 3.83
N TYR A 407 -12.25 -3.69 3.72
CA TYR A 407 -13.66 -3.35 3.52
C TYR A 407 -14.05 -3.46 2.05
N ASP A 408 -15.25 -3.96 1.80
CA ASP A 408 -15.93 -3.82 0.52
C ASP A 408 -16.50 -2.40 0.35
N PHE A 409 -17.28 -2.19 -0.70
CA PHE A 409 -17.96 -0.91 -0.92
C PHE A 409 -18.89 -0.54 0.24
N GLU A 410 -19.69 -1.49 0.75
CA GLU A 410 -20.64 -1.24 1.83
C GLU A 410 -19.94 -0.88 3.14
N GLY A 411 -18.85 -1.58 3.47
CA GLY A 411 -18.03 -1.27 4.64
C GLY A 411 -17.37 0.10 4.53
N ASN A 412 -16.78 0.43 3.38
CA ASN A 412 -16.22 1.76 3.12
C ASN A 412 -17.30 2.86 3.16
N ALA A 413 -18.53 2.58 2.70
CA ALA A 413 -19.65 3.52 2.77
C ALA A 413 -20.11 3.79 4.22
N VAL A 414 -20.11 2.77 5.09
CA VAL A 414 -20.36 2.96 6.52
C VAL A 414 -19.31 3.88 7.13
N LEU A 415 -18.00 3.60 6.89
CA LEU A 415 -16.89 4.42 7.40
C LEU A 415 -16.98 5.87 6.89
N ALA A 416 -17.10 6.06 5.59
CA ALA A 416 -17.20 7.38 4.98
C ALA A 416 -18.35 8.21 5.56
N ARG A 417 -19.49 7.57 5.83
CA ARG A 417 -20.67 8.22 6.43
C ARG A 417 -20.43 8.65 7.88
N VAL A 418 -19.80 7.80 8.69
CA VAL A 418 -19.53 8.17 10.09
C VAL A 418 -18.42 9.20 10.21
N PHE A 419 -17.40 9.14 9.36
CA PHE A 419 -16.32 10.13 9.31
C PHE A 419 -16.82 11.48 8.81
N SER A 420 -17.56 11.52 7.70
CA SER A 420 -18.10 12.76 7.16
C SER A 420 -19.03 13.47 8.15
N ARG A 421 -19.82 12.71 8.94
CA ARG A 421 -20.65 13.27 10.01
C ARG A 421 -19.82 13.82 11.17
N ALA A 422 -18.70 13.17 11.52
CA ALA A 422 -17.80 13.66 12.58
C ALA A 422 -17.12 14.95 12.13
N ILE A 423 -16.59 15.00 10.91
CA ILE A 423 -16.00 16.19 10.30
C ILE A 423 -17.02 17.34 10.21
N ALA A 424 -18.22 17.05 9.72
CA ALA A 424 -19.26 18.06 9.60
C ALA A 424 -19.68 18.66 10.96
N ARG A 425 -19.74 17.84 12.02
CA ARG A 425 -20.03 18.35 13.38
C ARG A 425 -18.92 19.23 13.92
N HIS A 426 -17.65 18.92 13.60
CA HIS A 426 -16.52 19.76 14.00
C HIS A 426 -16.51 21.11 13.27
N LEU A 427 -16.75 21.10 11.96
CA LEU A 427 -16.63 22.29 11.10
C LEU A 427 -17.90 23.18 11.06
N ALA A 428 -19.07 22.59 11.30
CA ALA A 428 -20.34 23.31 11.08
C ALA A 428 -20.84 24.04 12.32
N ALA A 429 -21.05 25.34 12.16
CA ALA A 429 -21.84 26.16 13.11
C ALA A 429 -23.38 25.97 12.97
N SER A 430 -23.84 25.24 11.94
CA SER A 430 -25.25 24.96 11.63
C SER A 430 -25.46 23.48 11.34
N ALA A 431 -26.70 22.98 11.45
CA ALA A 431 -27.05 21.57 11.24
C ALA A 431 -26.54 21.08 9.86
N PRO A 432 -25.76 20.01 9.81
CA PRO A 432 -25.21 19.49 8.55
C PRO A 432 -26.35 18.99 7.65
N ARG A 433 -26.18 19.11 6.33
CA ARG A 433 -27.05 18.46 5.34
C ARG A 433 -27.06 16.94 5.56
N ALA A 434 -28.07 16.25 5.05
CA ALA A 434 -28.10 14.81 5.07
C ALA A 434 -26.94 14.23 4.22
N THR A 435 -26.32 13.17 4.72
CA THR A 435 -25.33 12.40 3.95
C THR A 435 -26.01 11.70 2.78
N LEU A 436 -25.27 11.47 1.70
CA LEU A 436 -25.72 10.67 0.57
C LEU A 436 -26.00 9.23 0.98
N SER A 437 -26.98 8.61 0.33
CA SER A 437 -27.20 7.16 0.39
C SER A 437 -26.06 6.39 -0.31
N ASN A 438 -25.94 5.09 -0.06
CA ASN A 438 -24.95 4.26 -0.73
C ASN A 438 -25.17 4.24 -2.25
N ASP A 439 -26.43 4.19 -2.72
CA ASP A 439 -26.75 4.23 -4.15
C ASP A 439 -26.32 5.55 -4.80
N GLU A 440 -26.51 6.69 -4.13
CA GLU A 440 -26.06 7.98 -4.63
C GLU A 440 -24.52 8.07 -4.68
N VAL A 441 -23.83 7.56 -3.67
CA VAL A 441 -22.36 7.47 -3.68
C VAL A 441 -21.90 6.54 -4.81
N ALA A 442 -22.46 5.35 -4.91
CA ALA A 442 -22.14 4.37 -5.95
C ALA A 442 -22.30 4.97 -7.36
N ALA A 443 -23.42 5.67 -7.58
CA ALA A 443 -23.67 6.34 -8.86
C ALA A 443 -22.60 7.38 -9.20
N ARG A 444 -22.20 8.21 -8.23
CA ARG A 444 -21.22 9.30 -8.43
C ARG A 444 -19.81 8.80 -8.67
N ILE A 445 -19.39 7.72 -7.99
CA ILE A 445 -18.04 7.16 -8.15
C ILE A 445 -17.97 6.08 -9.22
N GLY A 446 -19.09 5.67 -9.76
CA GLY A 446 -19.13 4.66 -10.80
C GLY A 446 -18.99 3.22 -10.32
N PHE A 447 -19.52 2.89 -9.16
CA PHE A 447 -19.51 1.55 -8.61
C PHE A 447 -20.79 0.76 -9.01
N PRO A 448 -20.72 -0.60 -9.23
CA PRO A 448 -19.51 -1.36 -9.49
C PRO A 448 -18.99 -1.16 -10.92
N ASN A 449 -17.71 -1.47 -11.14
CA ASN A 449 -17.06 -1.34 -12.43
C ASN A 449 -16.21 -2.59 -12.79
N HIS A 450 -15.52 -2.59 -13.92
CA HIS A 450 -14.68 -3.72 -14.32
C HIS A 450 -13.53 -3.99 -13.36
N GLU A 451 -12.96 -2.96 -12.76
CA GLU A 451 -11.92 -3.10 -11.74
C GLU A 451 -12.45 -3.89 -10.52
N THR A 452 -13.72 -3.71 -10.15
CA THR A 452 -14.34 -4.51 -9.08
C THR A 452 -14.31 -6.01 -9.40
N VAL A 453 -14.55 -6.37 -10.67
CA VAL A 453 -14.44 -7.77 -11.13
C VAL A 453 -13.01 -8.28 -11.02
N GLU A 454 -12.03 -7.54 -11.55
CA GLU A 454 -10.61 -7.89 -11.51
C GLU A 454 -10.10 -8.05 -10.07
N ASN A 455 -10.54 -7.18 -9.17
CA ASN A 455 -10.16 -7.25 -7.77
C ASN A 455 -10.68 -8.51 -7.07
N ILE A 456 -11.91 -8.97 -7.39
CA ILE A 456 -12.43 -10.24 -6.84
C ILE A 456 -11.66 -11.43 -7.44
N GLU A 457 -11.30 -11.39 -8.72
CA GLU A 457 -10.46 -12.42 -9.36
C GLU A 457 -9.06 -12.46 -8.71
N ASN A 458 -8.47 -11.30 -8.39
CA ASN A 458 -7.21 -11.22 -7.65
C ASN A 458 -7.33 -11.77 -6.22
N LEU A 459 -8.46 -11.50 -5.52
CA LEU A 459 -8.73 -12.08 -4.21
C LEU A 459 -8.84 -13.61 -4.27
N GLN A 460 -9.41 -14.19 -5.34
CA GLN A 460 -9.43 -15.64 -5.53
C GLN A 460 -8.00 -16.19 -5.63
N GLY A 461 -7.13 -15.55 -6.42
CA GLY A 461 -5.71 -15.93 -6.52
C GLY A 461 -4.96 -15.80 -5.19
N MET A 462 -5.27 -14.78 -4.40
CA MET A 462 -4.69 -14.56 -3.08
C MET A 462 -5.20 -15.60 -2.05
N ALA A 463 -6.47 -15.99 -2.14
CA ALA A 463 -7.06 -16.99 -1.25
C ALA A 463 -6.40 -18.38 -1.38
N ASP A 464 -5.79 -18.69 -2.52
CA ASP A 464 -5.05 -19.94 -2.73
C ASP A 464 -3.67 -19.94 -2.03
N GLN A 465 -3.23 -18.80 -1.50
CA GLN A 465 -1.94 -18.67 -0.84
C GLN A 465 -2.06 -18.77 0.69
N PRO A 466 -1.04 -19.32 1.38
CA PRO A 466 -1.01 -19.28 2.85
C PRO A 466 -1.14 -17.85 3.38
N PRO A 467 -1.83 -17.64 4.51
CA PRO A 467 -2.40 -18.62 5.43
C PRO A 467 -3.85 -19.03 5.16
N PHE A 468 -4.53 -18.51 4.13
CA PHE A 468 -5.96 -18.73 3.88
C PHE A 468 -6.38 -20.22 3.82
N PRO A 469 -5.66 -21.12 3.09
CA PRO A 469 -6.03 -22.52 3.03
C PRO A 469 -6.02 -23.24 4.39
N GLY A 470 -5.35 -22.68 5.39
CA GLY A 470 -5.32 -23.19 6.76
C GLY A 470 -6.56 -22.89 7.59
N GLN A 471 -7.41 -21.96 7.15
CA GLN A 471 -8.62 -21.59 7.88
C GLN A 471 -9.69 -22.71 7.81
N SER A 472 -10.36 -22.96 8.93
CA SER A 472 -11.38 -24.01 9.02
C SER A 472 -12.61 -23.78 8.15
N ASN A 473 -12.85 -22.54 7.73
CA ASN A 473 -13.93 -22.14 6.81
C ASN A 473 -13.44 -21.73 5.42
N TYR A 474 -12.26 -22.18 5.01
CA TYR A 474 -11.66 -21.83 3.71
C TYR A 474 -12.59 -22.11 2.52
N GLN A 475 -13.27 -23.27 2.51
CA GLN A 475 -14.19 -23.61 1.42
C GLN A 475 -15.40 -22.68 1.34
N ASP A 476 -15.88 -22.19 2.50
CA ASP A 476 -16.97 -21.19 2.54
C ASP A 476 -16.47 -19.85 1.97
N TYR A 477 -15.21 -19.49 2.22
CA TYR A 477 -14.61 -18.29 1.66
C TYR A 477 -14.48 -18.36 0.13
N LEU A 478 -14.02 -19.47 -0.42
CA LEU A 478 -13.98 -19.68 -1.87
C LEU A 478 -15.38 -19.63 -2.50
N ALA A 479 -16.36 -20.23 -1.85
CA ALA A 479 -17.75 -20.19 -2.30
C ALA A 479 -18.32 -18.75 -2.27
N PHE A 480 -18.01 -17.97 -1.23
CA PHE A 480 -18.36 -16.55 -1.14
C PHE A 480 -17.78 -15.76 -2.31
N LEU A 481 -16.47 -15.88 -2.57
CA LEU A 481 -15.79 -15.15 -3.66
C LEU A 481 -16.38 -15.52 -5.03
N ALA A 482 -16.73 -16.79 -5.25
CA ALA A 482 -17.35 -17.24 -6.50
C ALA A 482 -18.76 -16.65 -6.70
N VAL A 483 -19.56 -16.57 -5.64
CA VAL A 483 -20.89 -15.96 -5.66
C VAL A 483 -20.79 -14.46 -5.90
N GLU A 484 -19.89 -13.77 -5.19
CA GLU A 484 -19.70 -12.32 -5.32
C GLU A 484 -19.18 -11.96 -6.72
N LEU A 485 -18.25 -12.74 -7.28
CA LEU A 485 -17.77 -12.55 -8.65
C LEU A 485 -18.92 -12.65 -9.67
N SER A 486 -19.78 -13.65 -9.52
CA SER A 486 -20.94 -13.83 -10.40
C SER A 486 -21.93 -12.67 -10.30
N LYS A 487 -22.20 -12.21 -9.07
CA LYS A 487 -23.08 -11.07 -8.79
C LYS A 487 -22.52 -9.79 -9.43
N VAL A 488 -21.28 -9.46 -9.16
CA VAL A 488 -20.65 -8.22 -9.65
C VAL A 488 -20.54 -8.23 -11.19
N LYS A 489 -20.20 -9.36 -11.82
CA LYS A 489 -20.24 -9.47 -13.29
C LYS A 489 -21.64 -9.17 -13.85
N GLY A 490 -22.70 -9.61 -13.18
CA GLY A 490 -24.08 -9.30 -13.56
C GLY A 490 -24.45 -7.82 -13.37
N GLU A 491 -23.98 -7.19 -12.29
CA GLU A 491 -24.26 -5.78 -11.97
C GLU A 491 -23.49 -4.81 -12.87
N VAL A 492 -22.23 -5.10 -13.18
CA VAL A 492 -21.43 -4.30 -14.12
C VAL A 492 -22.07 -4.29 -15.49
N GLY A 493 -22.51 -5.45 -16.00
CA GLY A 493 -23.20 -5.60 -17.26
C GLY A 493 -22.29 -5.34 -18.48
N GLU A 494 -22.94 -5.06 -19.62
CA GLU A 494 -22.21 -4.87 -20.87
C GLU A 494 -21.43 -3.53 -20.89
N PRO A 495 -20.20 -3.49 -21.43
CA PRO A 495 -19.36 -2.29 -21.47
C PRO A 495 -20.05 -1.06 -22.08
N LYS A 496 -20.92 -1.24 -23.09
CA LYS A 496 -21.66 -0.13 -23.68
C LYS A 496 -22.68 0.51 -22.75
N ASP A 497 -23.27 -0.28 -21.84
CA ASP A 497 -24.21 0.22 -20.86
C ASP A 497 -23.48 0.92 -19.71
N VAL A 498 -22.30 0.43 -19.34
CA VAL A 498 -21.40 1.10 -18.41
C VAL A 498 -21.02 2.47 -18.94
N VAL A 499 -20.52 2.56 -20.19
CA VAL A 499 -20.18 3.83 -20.84
C VAL A 499 -21.34 4.82 -20.77
N ARG A 500 -22.57 4.38 -21.07
CA ARG A 500 -23.75 5.28 -21.05
C ARG A 500 -24.04 5.82 -19.65
N ARG A 501 -23.93 4.96 -18.64
CA ARG A 501 -24.14 5.39 -17.22
C ARG A 501 -23.08 6.38 -16.78
N ARG A 502 -21.80 6.12 -17.09
CA ARG A 502 -20.66 6.99 -16.69
C ARG A 502 -20.70 8.32 -17.42
N GLN A 503 -20.99 8.29 -18.73
CA GLN A 503 -21.11 9.52 -19.52
C GLN A 503 -22.17 10.47 -18.92
N ARG A 504 -23.25 9.94 -18.40
CA ARG A 504 -24.28 10.72 -17.71
C ARG A 504 -23.72 11.44 -16.48
N VAL A 505 -23.02 10.69 -15.60
CA VAL A 505 -22.39 11.25 -14.38
C VAL A 505 -21.39 12.35 -14.71
N LEU A 506 -20.54 12.13 -15.74
CA LEU A 506 -19.57 13.13 -16.20
C LEU A 506 -20.26 14.38 -16.79
N THR A 507 -21.36 14.19 -17.51
CA THR A 507 -22.14 15.31 -18.09
C THR A 507 -22.83 16.14 -17.00
N GLU A 508 -23.29 15.50 -15.94
CA GLU A 508 -23.90 16.17 -14.77
C GLU A 508 -22.85 16.87 -13.88
N GLY A 509 -21.54 16.68 -14.15
CA GLY A 509 -20.44 17.28 -13.40
C GLY A 509 -20.33 16.78 -11.95
N THR A 510 -20.90 15.61 -11.65
CA THR A 510 -20.89 15.00 -10.31
C THR A 510 -19.83 13.91 -10.15
N GLY A 511 -19.14 13.54 -11.22
CA GLY A 511 -18.05 12.56 -11.23
C GLY A 511 -16.69 13.18 -10.93
N ASP A 512 -15.76 12.34 -10.53
CA ASP A 512 -14.36 12.71 -10.29
C ASP A 512 -13.45 12.31 -11.48
N TRP A 513 -12.16 12.73 -11.40
CA TRP A 513 -11.18 12.41 -12.42
C TRP A 513 -10.94 10.89 -12.59
N LYS A 514 -11.17 10.07 -11.54
CA LYS A 514 -11.03 8.61 -11.61
C LYS A 514 -12.04 7.96 -12.55
N LEU A 515 -13.23 8.58 -12.76
CA LEU A 515 -14.16 8.12 -13.80
C LEU A 515 -13.60 8.22 -15.20
N HIS A 516 -12.77 9.23 -15.49
CA HIS A 516 -12.09 9.32 -16.78
C HIS A 516 -11.11 8.17 -16.99
N PHE A 517 -10.43 7.68 -15.95
CA PHE A 517 -9.59 6.47 -16.01
C PHE A 517 -10.41 5.23 -16.41
N GLU A 518 -11.54 5.01 -15.75
CA GLU A 518 -12.45 3.92 -16.09
C GLU A 518 -12.89 4.01 -17.57
N MET A 519 -13.24 5.19 -18.00
CA MET A 519 -13.66 5.43 -19.39
C MET A 519 -12.55 5.18 -20.40
N VAL A 520 -11.28 5.46 -20.08
CA VAL A 520 -10.13 5.09 -20.92
C VAL A 520 -10.04 3.58 -21.09
N ALA A 521 -10.16 2.82 -19.99
CA ALA A 521 -10.12 1.36 -20.03
C ALA A 521 -11.27 0.78 -20.86
N LEU A 522 -12.49 1.26 -20.64
CA LEU A 522 -13.68 0.87 -21.41
C LEU A 522 -13.55 1.24 -22.91
N ALA A 523 -13.06 2.43 -23.23
CA ALA A 523 -12.84 2.87 -24.61
C ALA A 523 -11.76 2.01 -25.30
N ARG A 524 -10.73 1.57 -24.57
CA ARG A 524 -9.71 0.63 -25.06
C ARG A 524 -10.34 -0.74 -25.36
N TYR A 525 -11.13 -1.28 -24.44
CA TYR A 525 -11.83 -2.54 -24.62
C TYR A 525 -12.77 -2.50 -25.83
N LEU A 526 -13.51 -1.40 -26.01
CA LEU A 526 -14.42 -1.18 -27.14
C LEU A 526 -13.71 -0.75 -28.43
N LYS A 527 -12.36 -0.65 -28.43
CA LYS A 527 -11.53 -0.21 -29.54
C LYS A 527 -11.92 1.19 -30.07
N ASN A 528 -12.44 2.05 -29.20
CA ASN A 528 -12.83 3.42 -29.53
C ASN A 528 -11.68 4.39 -29.21
N LYS A 529 -10.79 4.61 -30.16
CA LYS A 529 -9.63 5.51 -30.02
C LYS A 529 -10.01 6.96 -29.72
N GLN A 530 -11.07 7.47 -30.32
CA GLN A 530 -11.49 8.86 -30.12
C GLN A 530 -11.92 9.08 -28.66
N ALA A 531 -12.67 8.15 -28.07
CA ALA A 531 -13.01 8.21 -26.66
C ALA A 531 -11.79 8.09 -25.75
N GLN A 532 -10.80 7.24 -26.11
CA GLN A 532 -9.55 7.15 -25.35
C GLN A 532 -8.83 8.51 -25.30
N TYR A 533 -8.67 9.19 -26.45
CA TYR A 533 -8.08 10.53 -26.51
C TYR A 533 -8.83 11.51 -25.62
N TYR A 534 -10.15 11.61 -25.79
CA TYR A 534 -11.00 12.54 -25.04
C TYR A 534 -10.81 12.39 -23.53
N HIS A 535 -10.86 11.14 -23.03
CA HIS A 535 -10.74 10.91 -21.59
C HIS A 535 -9.30 11.07 -21.08
N LEU A 536 -8.27 10.76 -21.87
CA LEU A 536 -6.88 11.00 -21.51
C LEU A 536 -6.53 12.49 -21.49
N GLU A 537 -7.06 13.27 -22.43
CA GLU A 537 -6.89 14.73 -22.45
C GLU A 537 -7.59 15.36 -21.24
N ALA A 538 -8.83 14.95 -20.94
CA ALA A 538 -9.53 15.40 -19.75
C ALA A 538 -8.79 15.05 -18.44
N LEU A 539 -8.19 13.86 -18.37
CA LEU A 539 -7.34 13.47 -17.23
C LEU A 539 -6.11 14.38 -17.09
N ASN A 540 -5.47 14.74 -18.21
CA ASN A 540 -4.33 15.65 -18.18
C ASN A 540 -4.70 17.08 -17.77
N GLU A 541 -5.94 17.50 -17.97
CA GLU A 541 -6.46 18.78 -17.48
C GLU A 541 -6.83 18.74 -16.01
N LEU A 542 -7.55 17.67 -15.59
CA LEU A 542 -8.05 17.53 -14.21
C LEU A 542 -6.97 17.10 -13.22
N TYR A 543 -6.02 16.27 -13.67
CA TYR A 543 -4.95 15.74 -12.84
C TYR A 543 -3.65 15.60 -13.64
N PRO A 544 -2.98 16.72 -13.99
CA PRO A 544 -1.82 16.75 -14.88
C PRO A 544 -0.60 15.99 -14.35
N HIS A 545 -0.57 15.69 -13.05
CA HIS A 545 0.55 15.02 -12.38
C HIS A 545 0.43 13.50 -12.37
N ASN A 546 -0.65 12.95 -12.97
CA ASN A 546 -0.84 11.51 -13.03
C ASN A 546 0.03 10.89 -14.11
N ARG A 547 1.05 10.13 -13.68
CA ARG A 547 2.02 9.45 -14.56
C ARG A 547 1.37 8.45 -15.50
N GLU A 548 0.42 7.68 -14.99
CA GLU A 548 -0.22 6.61 -15.76
C GLU A 548 -1.03 7.17 -16.92
N SER A 549 -1.76 8.26 -16.72
CA SER A 549 -2.49 8.91 -17.79
C SER A 549 -1.57 9.46 -18.88
N GLN A 550 -0.43 10.04 -18.50
CA GLN A 550 0.56 10.59 -19.41
C GLN A 550 1.23 9.49 -20.24
N ILE A 551 1.63 8.37 -19.64
CA ILE A 551 2.19 7.22 -20.37
C ILE A 551 1.14 6.61 -21.29
N ASN A 552 -0.10 6.46 -20.85
CA ASN A 552 -1.19 5.97 -21.70
C ASN A 552 -1.46 6.88 -22.89
N LEU A 553 -1.42 8.20 -22.70
CA LEU A 553 -1.56 9.17 -23.80
C LEU A 553 -0.37 9.11 -24.76
N ALA A 554 0.84 9.07 -24.25
CA ALA A 554 2.05 8.93 -25.06
C ALA A 554 2.04 7.65 -25.91
N ASN A 555 1.60 6.53 -25.31
CA ASN A 555 1.44 5.27 -26.02
C ASN A 555 0.40 5.38 -27.16
N LEU A 556 -0.76 5.98 -26.91
CA LEU A 556 -1.81 6.15 -27.90
C LEU A 556 -1.35 7.04 -29.06
N LEU A 557 -0.69 8.17 -28.74
CA LEU A 557 -0.09 9.08 -29.71
C LEU A 557 0.97 8.39 -30.58
N SER A 558 1.82 7.55 -29.96
CA SER A 558 2.88 6.80 -30.65
C SER A 558 2.31 5.78 -31.65
N GLN A 559 1.21 5.11 -31.28
CA GLN A 559 0.50 4.17 -32.16
C GLN A 559 -0.08 4.84 -33.42
N ASP A 560 -0.42 6.12 -33.31
CA ASP A 560 -0.93 6.92 -34.41
C ASP A 560 0.18 7.69 -35.17
N GLY A 561 1.46 7.45 -34.81
CA GLY A 561 2.62 8.09 -35.45
C GLY A 561 2.79 9.58 -35.10
N ARG A 562 2.06 10.08 -34.10
CA ARG A 562 2.09 11.46 -33.62
C ARG A 562 3.29 11.74 -32.72
N TRP A 563 4.47 11.34 -33.13
CA TRP A 563 5.69 11.37 -32.31
C TRP A 563 6.08 12.75 -31.79
N ARG A 564 5.71 13.84 -32.54
CA ARG A 564 5.95 15.21 -32.03
C ARG A 564 5.14 15.53 -30.81
N ASP A 565 3.91 15.00 -30.73
CA ASP A 565 3.01 15.22 -29.58
C ASP A 565 3.36 14.34 -28.38
N VAL A 566 4.08 13.23 -28.61
CA VAL A 566 4.59 12.36 -27.54
C VAL A 566 5.63 13.07 -26.67
N ILE A 567 6.49 13.90 -27.27
CA ILE A 567 7.62 14.55 -26.59
C ILE A 567 7.16 15.37 -25.37
N PRO A 568 6.29 16.38 -25.48
CA PRO A 568 5.89 17.21 -24.35
C PRO A 568 5.14 16.43 -23.28
N VAL A 569 4.39 15.37 -23.64
CA VAL A 569 3.70 14.51 -22.68
C VAL A 569 4.70 13.74 -21.83
N LEU A 570 5.75 13.17 -22.44
CA LEU A 570 6.76 12.40 -21.70
C LEU A 570 7.74 13.30 -20.94
N GLU A 571 8.08 14.49 -21.46
CA GLU A 571 8.86 15.49 -20.71
C GLU A 571 8.13 15.90 -19.43
N ARG A 572 6.83 16.14 -19.51
CA ARG A 572 5.97 16.41 -18.35
C ARG A 572 5.93 15.20 -17.40
N SER A 573 5.77 13.97 -17.92
CA SER A 573 5.81 12.75 -17.13
C SER A 573 7.12 12.62 -16.35
N LEU A 574 8.27 12.84 -16.99
CA LEU A 574 9.58 12.80 -16.34
C LEU A 574 9.75 13.90 -15.28
N TYR A 575 9.22 15.09 -15.55
CA TYR A 575 9.25 16.19 -14.60
C TYR A 575 8.52 15.85 -13.28
N TYR A 576 7.38 15.18 -13.38
CA TYR A 576 6.57 14.81 -12.21
C TYR A 576 6.92 13.44 -11.59
N THR A 577 7.72 12.61 -12.28
CA THR A 577 8.16 11.31 -11.78
C THR A 577 9.47 11.46 -11.03
N ARG A 578 9.43 11.55 -9.70
CA ARG A 578 10.63 11.53 -8.87
C ARG A 578 10.62 10.26 -8.02
N GLY A 579 11.77 9.57 -7.94
CA GLY A 579 12.04 8.52 -6.95
C GLY A 579 11.65 7.08 -7.31
N ARG A 580 10.99 6.80 -8.44
CA ARG A 580 10.80 5.43 -8.95
C ARG A 580 11.58 5.26 -10.25
N GLU A 581 12.76 4.70 -10.13
CA GLU A 581 13.74 4.57 -11.22
C GLU A 581 13.17 3.81 -12.43
N GLU A 582 12.42 2.75 -12.21
CA GLU A 582 11.79 1.95 -13.27
C GLU A 582 10.85 2.78 -14.18
N PHE A 583 10.01 3.64 -13.61
CA PHE A 583 9.11 4.51 -14.38
C PHE A 583 9.85 5.64 -15.08
N ILE A 584 10.90 6.18 -14.44
CA ILE A 584 11.77 7.18 -15.06
C ILE A 584 12.43 6.58 -16.29
N VAL A 585 13.03 5.40 -16.15
CA VAL A 585 13.75 4.73 -17.22
C VAL A 585 12.83 4.33 -18.38
N GLU A 586 11.60 3.89 -18.08
CA GLU A 586 10.59 3.62 -19.11
C GLU A 586 10.23 4.90 -19.89
N ALA A 587 9.91 5.99 -19.21
CA ALA A 587 9.59 7.26 -19.84
C ALA A 587 10.77 7.81 -20.65
N MET A 588 12.02 7.70 -20.15
CA MET A 588 13.24 8.06 -20.88
C MET A 588 13.39 7.23 -22.17
N GLY A 589 13.15 5.93 -22.10
CA GLY A 589 13.23 5.04 -23.27
C GLY A 589 12.21 5.41 -24.36
N TRP A 590 10.98 5.75 -23.97
CA TRP A 590 9.95 6.21 -24.88
C TRP A 590 10.26 7.60 -25.44
N LEU A 591 10.71 8.54 -24.59
CA LEU A 591 11.07 9.91 -25.02
C LEU A 591 12.25 9.90 -25.99
N GLY A 592 13.29 9.10 -25.69
CA GLY A 592 14.40 8.91 -26.62
C GLY A 592 13.96 8.32 -27.98
N THR A 593 13.03 7.36 -27.94
CA THR A 593 12.45 6.81 -29.17
C THR A 593 11.66 7.86 -29.95
N ALA A 594 10.89 8.71 -29.25
CA ALA A 594 10.15 9.81 -29.90
C ALA A 594 11.09 10.81 -30.57
N HIS A 595 12.18 11.19 -29.90
CA HIS A 595 13.22 12.04 -30.49
C HIS A 595 13.87 11.42 -31.74
N LEU A 596 14.17 10.11 -31.75
CA LEU A 596 14.65 9.41 -32.97
C LEU A 596 13.63 9.53 -34.09
N LYS A 597 12.36 9.33 -33.83
CA LYS A 597 11.28 9.34 -34.82
C LYS A 597 11.04 10.72 -35.45
N VAL A 598 11.36 11.81 -34.74
CA VAL A 598 11.23 13.18 -35.25
C VAL A 598 12.55 13.75 -35.79
N GLY A 599 13.65 12.97 -35.72
CA GLY A 599 14.96 13.39 -36.25
C GLY A 599 15.85 14.16 -35.26
N ASN A 600 15.49 14.24 -33.97
CA ASN A 600 16.27 14.88 -32.94
C ASN A 600 17.37 13.91 -32.41
N ILE A 601 18.30 13.54 -33.30
CA ILE A 601 19.23 12.41 -33.08
C ILE A 601 20.15 12.65 -31.85
N GLN A 602 20.67 13.87 -31.69
CA GLN A 602 21.56 14.17 -30.57
C GLN A 602 20.86 14.03 -29.22
N GLN A 603 19.67 14.64 -29.08
CA GLN A 603 18.87 14.57 -27.85
C GLN A 603 18.49 13.11 -27.53
N ALA A 604 18.08 12.35 -28.55
CA ALA A 604 17.77 10.93 -28.40
C ALA A 604 18.99 10.13 -27.93
N THR A 605 20.16 10.38 -28.51
CA THR A 605 21.39 9.67 -28.17
C THR A 605 21.81 9.97 -26.73
N ASP A 606 21.82 11.26 -26.34
CA ASP A 606 22.19 11.67 -24.99
C ASP A 606 21.26 11.04 -23.95
N LEU A 607 19.96 11.08 -24.21
CA LEU A 607 18.94 10.52 -23.32
C LEU A 607 19.04 8.98 -23.23
N LEU A 608 19.09 8.27 -24.35
CA LEU A 608 19.11 6.80 -24.37
C LEU A 608 20.40 6.24 -23.79
N LEU A 609 21.57 6.87 -24.04
CA LEU A 609 22.85 6.46 -23.45
C LEU A 609 23.00 6.85 -21.98
N SER A 610 22.18 7.77 -21.47
CA SER A 610 22.15 8.05 -20.03
C SER A 610 21.54 6.89 -19.23
N ILE A 611 20.62 6.08 -19.83
CA ILE A 611 19.98 4.96 -19.16
C ILE A 611 21.01 3.96 -18.60
N PRO A 612 21.86 3.31 -19.38
CA PRO A 612 22.84 2.35 -18.87
C PRO A 612 23.91 2.96 -17.97
N ARG A 613 24.08 4.28 -18.00
CA ARG A 613 25.05 5.00 -17.14
C ARG A 613 24.49 5.33 -15.78
N THR A 614 23.25 5.76 -15.73
CA THR A 614 22.59 6.26 -14.51
C THR A 614 21.84 5.14 -13.79
N TYR A 615 21.32 4.17 -14.52
CA TYR A 615 20.49 3.07 -14.02
C TYR A 615 21.04 1.71 -14.52
N PRO A 616 22.27 1.33 -14.15
CA PRO A 616 22.94 0.13 -14.68
C PRO A 616 22.17 -1.17 -14.34
N GLU A 617 21.41 -1.20 -13.24
CA GLU A 617 20.57 -2.32 -12.81
C GLU A 617 19.36 -2.54 -13.73
N GLN A 618 18.96 -1.53 -14.50
CA GLN A 618 17.85 -1.62 -15.46
C GLN A 618 18.31 -2.25 -16.80
N ILE A 619 18.84 -3.48 -16.73
CA ILE A 619 19.50 -4.17 -17.85
C ILE A 619 18.61 -4.25 -19.09
N GLY A 620 17.34 -4.64 -18.91
CA GLY A 620 16.39 -4.79 -20.02
C GLY A 620 16.15 -3.48 -20.78
N MET A 621 16.06 -2.37 -20.06
CA MET A 621 15.82 -1.03 -20.64
C MET A 621 17.09 -0.50 -21.30
N SER A 622 18.26 -0.73 -20.70
CA SER A 622 19.56 -0.39 -21.30
C SER A 622 19.79 -1.08 -22.64
N LEU A 623 19.50 -2.38 -22.71
CA LEU A 623 19.57 -3.13 -23.98
C LEU A 623 18.54 -2.65 -25.01
N ARG A 624 17.35 -2.25 -24.58
CA ARG A 624 16.34 -1.65 -25.46
C ARG A 624 16.81 -0.31 -26.00
N ALA A 625 17.45 0.52 -25.19
CA ALA A 625 17.99 1.81 -25.58
C ALA A 625 19.06 1.65 -26.69
N TYR A 626 20.03 0.75 -26.50
CA TYR A 626 20.99 0.40 -27.54
C TYR A 626 20.31 -0.11 -28.82
N GLY A 627 19.34 -1.03 -28.69
CA GLY A 627 18.61 -1.57 -29.83
C GLY A 627 17.86 -0.49 -30.64
N ASN A 628 17.31 0.52 -29.99
CA ASN A 628 16.65 1.64 -30.66
C ASN A 628 17.64 2.54 -31.42
N LEU A 629 18.79 2.87 -30.81
CA LEU A 629 19.84 3.64 -31.43
C LEU A 629 20.43 2.94 -32.67
N ILE A 630 20.70 1.62 -32.55
CA ILE A 630 21.23 0.81 -33.66
C ILE A 630 20.20 0.72 -34.79
N ARG A 631 18.95 0.45 -34.49
CA ARG A 631 17.89 0.36 -35.51
C ARG A 631 17.75 1.68 -36.28
N ASP A 632 17.83 2.80 -35.59
CA ASP A 632 17.75 4.11 -36.18
C ASP A 632 18.97 4.41 -37.08
N SER A 633 20.20 4.16 -36.59
CA SER A 633 21.43 4.36 -37.32
C SER A 633 21.49 3.52 -38.61
N VAL A 634 21.09 2.23 -38.50
CA VAL A 634 20.95 1.34 -39.69
C VAL A 634 19.93 1.89 -40.68
N THR A 635 18.78 2.36 -40.19
CA THR A 635 17.73 2.91 -41.04
C THR A 635 18.21 4.17 -41.78
N ARG A 636 19.06 4.98 -41.16
CA ARG A 636 19.68 6.17 -41.76
C ARG A 636 20.88 5.88 -42.61
N GLY A 637 21.41 4.65 -42.62
CA GLY A 637 22.64 4.28 -43.31
C GLY A 637 23.90 4.87 -42.67
N ASP A 638 23.87 5.17 -41.37
CA ASP A 638 24.99 5.71 -40.62
C ASP A 638 25.81 4.57 -40.02
N GLU A 639 26.70 3.99 -40.81
CA GLU A 639 27.55 2.87 -40.44
C GLU A 639 28.42 3.18 -39.23
N THR A 640 29.02 4.37 -39.17
CA THR A 640 29.87 4.82 -38.07
C THR A 640 29.14 4.85 -36.73
N ALA A 641 27.91 5.37 -36.72
CA ALA A 641 27.08 5.37 -35.51
C ALA A 641 26.65 3.93 -35.15
N THR A 642 26.33 3.10 -36.14
CA THR A 642 25.95 1.70 -35.93
C THR A 642 27.06 0.92 -35.23
N GLU A 643 28.30 1.00 -35.78
CA GLU A 643 29.47 0.34 -35.17
C GLU A 643 29.73 0.84 -33.74
N ARG A 644 29.64 2.14 -33.50
CA ARG A 644 29.82 2.75 -32.18
C ARG A 644 28.79 2.22 -31.17
N TYR A 645 27.52 2.14 -31.55
CA TYR A 645 26.46 1.66 -30.65
C TYR A 645 26.55 0.16 -30.41
N LEU A 646 26.94 -0.64 -31.41
CA LEU A 646 27.20 -2.06 -31.24
C LEU A 646 28.34 -2.30 -30.24
N ALA A 647 29.47 -1.60 -30.43
CA ALA A 647 30.60 -1.70 -29.49
C ALA A 647 30.24 -1.27 -28.08
N SER A 648 29.40 -0.23 -27.92
CA SER A 648 28.94 0.23 -26.59
C SER A 648 28.01 -0.79 -25.95
N ALA A 649 27.10 -1.42 -26.69
CA ALA A 649 26.21 -2.46 -26.22
C ALA A 649 26.99 -3.71 -25.77
N GLU A 650 28.01 -4.08 -26.55
CA GLU A 650 28.87 -5.22 -26.23
C GLU A 650 29.72 -4.96 -24.98
N ALA A 651 30.32 -3.78 -24.85
CA ALA A 651 31.07 -3.39 -23.66
C ALA A 651 30.20 -3.42 -22.39
N TYR A 652 28.95 -2.92 -22.49
CA TYR A 652 28.00 -2.97 -21.38
C TYR A 652 27.66 -4.43 -21.00
N ALA A 653 27.38 -5.30 -21.98
CA ALA A 653 27.05 -6.70 -21.71
C ALA A 653 28.24 -7.48 -21.11
N GLU A 654 29.47 -7.23 -21.58
CA GLU A 654 30.70 -7.84 -21.01
C GLU A 654 30.97 -7.33 -19.59
N GLN A 655 30.66 -6.07 -19.30
CA GLN A 655 30.72 -5.51 -17.93
C GLN A 655 29.76 -6.27 -16.99
N LEU A 656 28.51 -6.49 -17.40
CA LEU A 656 27.52 -7.26 -16.63
C LEU A 656 27.98 -8.71 -16.37
N ILE A 657 28.64 -9.33 -17.33
CA ILE A 657 29.18 -10.69 -17.16
C ILE A 657 30.34 -10.69 -16.18
N SER A 658 31.25 -9.72 -16.30
CA SER A 658 32.43 -9.62 -15.43
C SER A 658 32.12 -9.26 -13.99
N SER A 659 31.05 -8.47 -13.75
CA SER A 659 30.55 -8.13 -12.41
C SER A 659 29.65 -9.22 -11.80
N GLY A 660 29.22 -10.22 -12.58
CA GLY A 660 28.26 -11.24 -12.13
C GLY A 660 26.78 -10.81 -12.21
N GLU A 661 26.49 -9.56 -12.56
CA GLU A 661 25.13 -9.02 -12.66
C GLU A 661 24.31 -9.64 -13.80
N SER A 662 24.98 -10.29 -14.77
CA SER A 662 24.32 -11.04 -15.85
C SER A 662 23.41 -12.17 -15.33
N ALA A 663 23.65 -12.68 -14.13
CA ALA A 663 22.80 -13.68 -13.48
C ALA A 663 21.37 -13.17 -13.25
N ASN A 664 21.21 -11.87 -13.03
CA ASN A 664 19.90 -11.21 -12.85
C ASN A 664 19.12 -11.02 -14.17
N TYR A 665 19.74 -11.35 -15.31
CA TYR A 665 19.08 -11.22 -16.61
C TYR A 665 19.38 -12.44 -17.52
N PRO A 666 18.71 -13.58 -17.30
CA PRO A 666 18.96 -14.84 -18.01
C PRO A 666 18.82 -14.74 -19.56
N MET A 667 18.18 -13.67 -20.03
CA MET A 667 17.99 -13.44 -21.46
C MET A 667 19.10 -12.60 -22.13
N LEU A 668 20.18 -12.25 -21.41
CA LEU A 668 21.24 -11.36 -21.91
C LEU A 668 21.80 -11.82 -23.25
N GLY A 669 22.25 -13.06 -23.36
CA GLY A 669 22.81 -13.61 -24.59
C GLY A 669 21.83 -13.56 -25.77
N ARG A 670 20.56 -13.91 -25.54
CA ARG A 670 19.51 -13.83 -26.56
C ARG A 670 19.25 -12.38 -27.02
N ARG A 671 19.21 -11.44 -26.08
CA ARG A 671 18.97 -10.02 -26.39
C ARG A 671 20.15 -9.40 -27.12
N MET A 672 21.37 -9.70 -26.68
CA MET A 672 22.57 -9.26 -27.39
C MET A 672 22.66 -9.84 -28.80
N GLY A 673 22.34 -11.12 -29.00
CA GLY A 673 22.25 -11.72 -30.33
C GLY A 673 21.23 -10.99 -31.25
N GLN A 674 20.10 -10.56 -30.72
CA GLN A 674 19.12 -9.73 -31.45
C GLN A 674 19.69 -8.36 -31.83
N ILE A 675 20.40 -7.71 -30.91
CA ILE A 675 21.04 -6.40 -31.12
C ILE A 675 22.11 -6.48 -32.20
N MET A 676 23.00 -7.51 -32.15
CA MET A 676 24.02 -7.73 -33.16
C MET A 676 23.43 -8.02 -34.54
N THR A 677 22.34 -8.79 -34.58
CA THR A 677 21.61 -9.06 -35.83
C THR A 677 21.03 -7.78 -36.44
N LEU A 678 20.47 -6.88 -35.61
CA LEU A 678 19.96 -5.59 -36.03
C LEU A 678 21.05 -4.71 -36.68
N GLY A 679 22.26 -4.74 -36.12
CA GLY A 679 23.41 -4.01 -36.64
C GLY A 679 24.11 -4.67 -37.84
N GLY A 680 23.66 -5.86 -38.26
CA GLY A 680 24.23 -6.59 -39.40
C GLY A 680 25.36 -7.54 -39.06
N ASP A 681 25.82 -7.62 -37.80
CA ASP A 681 26.87 -8.52 -37.36
C ASP A 681 26.34 -9.90 -37.01
N LYS A 682 26.16 -10.74 -38.03
CA LYS A 682 25.67 -12.11 -37.90
C LYS A 682 26.64 -13.03 -37.13
N THR A 683 27.96 -12.76 -37.18
CA THR A 683 28.97 -13.55 -36.52
C THR A 683 28.91 -13.33 -35.02
N ALA A 684 28.93 -12.06 -34.56
CA ALA A 684 28.78 -11.74 -33.17
C ALA A 684 27.41 -12.19 -32.64
N ALA A 685 26.34 -12.06 -33.42
CA ALA A 685 25.01 -12.54 -33.05
C ALA A 685 24.98 -14.04 -32.71
N ALA A 686 25.63 -14.88 -33.50
CA ALA A 686 25.70 -16.31 -33.23
C ALA A 686 26.50 -16.64 -31.96
N VAL A 687 27.57 -15.90 -31.71
CA VAL A 687 28.39 -16.07 -30.48
C VAL A 687 27.55 -15.68 -29.24
N TRP A 688 26.85 -14.56 -29.25
CA TRP A 688 26.04 -14.12 -28.14
C TRP A 688 24.84 -15.05 -27.85
N GLN A 689 24.20 -15.61 -28.88
CA GLN A 689 23.11 -16.57 -28.70
C GLN A 689 23.51 -17.87 -28.02
N GLN A 690 24.79 -18.23 -28.06
CA GLN A 690 25.33 -19.42 -27.38
C GLN A 690 25.75 -19.15 -25.93
N ARG A 691 25.89 -17.89 -25.53
CA ARG A 691 26.20 -17.51 -24.15
C ARG A 691 24.91 -17.59 -23.32
N ARG A 692 24.90 -18.50 -22.35
CA ARG A 692 23.78 -18.66 -21.38
C ARG A 692 23.93 -17.74 -20.21
#